data_5f08ad9a7865fe63ab65fbc76c5f7fa6
#
_entry.id   5f08ad9a7865fe63ab65fbc76c5f7fa6
#
_cell.length_a   1.000
_cell.length_b   1.000
_cell.length_c   1.000
_cell.angle_alpha   90.00
_cell.angle_beta   90.00
_cell.angle_gamma   90.00
#
_symmetry.space_group_name_H-M   'P 1'
#
loop_
_entity.id
_entity.type
_entity.pdbx_description
1 polymer ?
#
loop_
_entity_poly.entity_id
_entity_poly.type
_entity_poly.pdbx_seq_one_letter_code
_entity_poly.pdbx_strand_id
1 'polypeptide(L)'
;MTTVKEVSLRVIEGLQEDVGKIRVRIDPKIMNELDIPEHSFIEIIGNKVTGAIALKSSEDYQGQGIICMDGLVRGNAGTSLGELVNCKLVSLPPAKKLSVAPTQKEYKINDPQFVEKTLKDYLVGKPVRTGDFIKILSDETASFTLAEITFVIVNSLPSGLVRIDQSTNIEVLKRVPDDISFKEVLVSYEDIGGLEEETLRVREMIELPLRHPELFLRLGIEPPKGVLLHGPPGCGKTLLAKAVANESEAFFNPINGPEIMSKFYGESEKKIREIFNVAEKNAPSIIFIDEVDSIAPKREHVTGEVERRVVAQLLALMDGLRTRGRVVVIAATNRVNAIDPALRRPGRFDREIEIKVPSREGRLEILQIHTRGMPLKDVDLHEYSIRTHGFVGADLAALCREAAMYALRRVLPKIDLETETIPPEILFELKVTRDDFEEAMKFVEPSAMREVLLEIPNVKWEQVGGLEHVKQELKEAVELPIKRPDIFKKFKIRPLSGILLYGVTGTGKTLLAKAIATESEANFIPVRGPEIFSKWVGESERAIRDIFRKARQAAPSIVFFDEIDAIASKRGGFAGSKVNETIVNQLLSEIDGLQDRSQVVLIAATNRPDILDSALLRPGRFDRLIYVPLPDEAARFEILKIYTNEMPTKDLDLKTLAKKTVNYSGADLENLCRVAVMLLIRTNIEADELNMRFFEQALEIVKPSNPEEKVIQFMKLVKANLGEECFLKETDETMEKIELEGSPSEDAPNPYDRKIFKIHILNIIIFIAVAAVLIFLTLNSLGVI
;
A
#
# COMPACT_ATOMS: atom_id res chain seq x y z
N MET A 1 -14.82 -38.02 44.95
CA MET A 1 -14.13 -37.77 43.67
C MET A 1 -15.05 -36.92 42.86
N THR A 2 -14.86 -35.63 42.90
CA THR A 2 -15.56 -34.67 42.01
C THR A 2 -15.08 -34.94 40.58
N THR A 3 -15.98 -35.40 39.71
CA THR A 3 -15.72 -35.53 38.29
C THR A 3 -15.32 -34.14 37.75
N VAL A 4 -14.04 -33.99 37.43
CA VAL A 4 -13.53 -32.79 36.79
C VAL A 4 -14.23 -32.70 35.45
N LYS A 5 -15.12 -31.72 35.25
CA LYS A 5 -15.81 -31.50 33.99
C LYS A 5 -14.79 -31.06 32.93
N GLU A 6 -14.62 -31.84 31.90
CA GLU A 6 -13.77 -31.56 30.75
C GLU A 6 -14.65 -31.17 29.57
N VAL A 7 -14.26 -30.16 28.81
CA VAL A 7 -14.98 -29.66 27.63
C VAL A 7 -14.05 -29.54 26.44
N SER A 8 -14.56 -29.94 25.28
CA SER A 8 -13.86 -29.75 23.99
C SER A 8 -14.28 -28.43 23.36
N LEU A 9 -13.28 -27.58 23.10
CA LEU A 9 -13.47 -26.26 22.52
C LEU A 9 -12.68 -26.13 21.22
N ARG A 10 -13.26 -25.39 20.26
CA ARG A 10 -12.58 -25.08 18.99
C ARG A 10 -11.64 -23.90 19.16
N VAL A 11 -10.42 -24.07 18.74
CA VAL A 11 -9.37 -23.05 18.81
C VAL A 11 -9.62 -21.99 17.73
N ILE A 12 -9.64 -20.73 18.16
CA ILE A 12 -9.63 -19.57 17.27
C ILE A 12 -8.48 -18.62 17.64
N GLU A 13 -8.24 -17.65 16.81
CA GLU A 13 -7.17 -16.65 16.98
C GLU A 13 -7.31 -15.83 18.25
N GLY A 14 -6.20 -15.55 18.93
CA GLY A 14 -6.15 -14.73 20.14
C GLY A 14 -6.29 -13.25 19.82
N LEU A 15 -6.86 -12.48 20.75
CA LEU A 15 -6.90 -11.02 20.62
C LEU A 15 -5.51 -10.42 20.82
N GLN A 16 -5.20 -9.34 20.10
CA GLN A 16 -3.90 -8.66 20.16
C GLN A 16 -3.47 -8.26 21.59
N GLU A 17 -4.43 -7.90 22.42
CA GLU A 17 -4.20 -7.53 23.82
C GLU A 17 -3.77 -8.69 24.74
N ASP A 18 -4.04 -9.93 24.36
CA ASP A 18 -3.72 -11.14 25.16
C ASP A 18 -2.45 -11.87 24.67
N VAL A 19 -1.93 -11.49 23.51
CA VAL A 19 -0.74 -12.11 22.90
C VAL A 19 0.46 -12.05 23.85
N GLY A 20 1.07 -13.22 24.09
CA GLY A 20 2.24 -13.39 24.97
C GLY A 20 1.95 -13.33 26.47
N LYS A 21 0.71 -13.10 26.90
CA LYS A 21 0.36 -12.98 28.33
C LYS A 21 -0.04 -14.30 29.00
N ILE A 22 -0.02 -15.41 28.27
CA ILE A 22 -0.46 -16.75 28.75
C ILE A 22 -1.93 -16.70 29.19
N ARG A 23 -2.77 -16.00 28.41
CA ARG A 23 -4.20 -15.82 28.63
C ARG A 23 -4.98 -16.41 27.49
N VAL A 24 -6.15 -16.94 27.80
CA VAL A 24 -7.09 -17.45 26.81
C VAL A 24 -8.49 -16.97 27.12
N ARG A 25 -9.28 -16.71 26.10
CA ARG A 25 -10.68 -16.32 26.26
C ARG A 25 -11.59 -17.46 25.87
N ILE A 26 -12.51 -17.78 26.74
CA ILE A 26 -13.44 -18.90 26.59
C ILE A 26 -14.86 -18.33 26.42
N ASP A 27 -15.67 -19.04 25.65
CA ASP A 27 -17.11 -18.78 25.49
C ASP A 27 -17.78 -18.57 26.86
N PRO A 28 -18.43 -17.42 27.10
CA PRO A 28 -19.04 -17.08 28.39
C PRO A 28 -20.08 -18.12 28.87
N LYS A 29 -20.83 -18.73 27.93
CA LYS A 29 -21.82 -19.75 28.25
C LYS A 29 -21.16 -21.00 28.83
N ILE A 30 -20.06 -21.44 28.24
CA ILE A 30 -19.30 -22.61 28.69
C ILE A 30 -18.59 -22.33 30.02
N MET A 31 -18.04 -21.13 30.21
CA MET A 31 -17.47 -20.76 31.52
C MET A 31 -18.52 -20.87 32.64
N ASN A 32 -19.75 -20.41 32.38
CA ASN A 32 -20.83 -20.51 33.35
C ASN A 32 -21.31 -21.96 33.56
N GLU A 33 -21.37 -22.80 32.53
CA GLU A 33 -21.78 -24.20 32.60
C GLU A 33 -20.76 -25.07 33.38
N LEU A 34 -19.49 -24.72 33.34
CA LEU A 34 -18.40 -25.43 33.99
C LEU A 34 -17.96 -24.80 35.31
N ASP A 35 -18.62 -23.73 35.76
CA ASP A 35 -18.24 -22.94 36.94
C ASP A 35 -16.76 -22.52 36.91
N ILE A 36 -16.26 -22.05 35.75
CA ILE A 36 -14.91 -21.54 35.58
C ILE A 36 -14.91 -20.05 35.97
N PRO A 37 -14.32 -19.63 37.09
CA PRO A 37 -14.21 -18.24 37.45
C PRO A 37 -13.26 -17.50 36.48
N GLU A 38 -13.53 -16.25 36.24
CA GLU A 38 -12.59 -15.39 35.51
C GLU A 38 -11.27 -15.27 36.27
N HIS A 39 -10.14 -15.24 35.55
CA HIS A 39 -8.78 -15.30 36.09
C HIS A 39 -8.40 -16.61 36.77
N SER A 40 -9.16 -17.70 36.60
CA SER A 40 -8.79 -19.02 37.09
C SER A 40 -7.80 -19.71 36.13
N PHE A 41 -7.11 -20.75 36.67
CA PHE A 41 -6.17 -21.55 35.87
C PHE A 41 -6.91 -22.71 35.23
N ILE A 42 -6.66 -22.87 33.94
CA ILE A 42 -7.14 -23.99 33.15
C ILE A 42 -5.96 -24.78 32.58
N GLU A 43 -6.13 -26.10 32.53
CA GLU A 43 -5.27 -27.00 31.78
C GLU A 43 -5.85 -27.19 30.38
N ILE A 44 -5.03 -27.00 29.37
CA ILE A 44 -5.36 -27.13 27.94
C ILE A 44 -4.66 -28.39 27.44
N ILE A 45 -5.43 -29.34 26.92
CA ILE A 45 -4.96 -30.63 26.44
C ILE A 45 -5.20 -30.66 24.91
N GLY A 46 -4.14 -30.48 24.16
CA GLY A 46 -4.05 -30.71 22.71
C GLY A 46 -3.16 -31.94 22.46
N ASN A 47 -2.25 -31.87 21.49
CA ASN A 47 -1.19 -32.87 21.31
C ASN A 47 -0.16 -32.80 22.46
N LYS A 48 -0.04 -31.64 23.08
CA LYS A 48 0.72 -31.40 24.32
C LYS A 48 -0.22 -30.81 25.36
N VAL A 49 0.28 -30.72 26.59
CA VAL A 49 -0.49 -30.15 27.70
C VAL A 49 0.19 -28.88 28.19
N THR A 50 -0.54 -27.80 28.31
CA THR A 50 -0.08 -26.52 28.86
C THR A 50 -1.15 -25.90 29.77
N GLY A 51 -0.84 -24.78 30.41
CA GLY A 51 -1.77 -24.04 31.24
C GLY A 51 -1.94 -22.60 30.77
N ALA A 52 -3.13 -22.04 31.03
CA ALA A 52 -3.41 -20.63 30.77
C ALA A 52 -4.35 -20.03 31.82
N ILE A 53 -4.47 -18.70 31.80
CA ILE A 53 -5.42 -17.95 32.60
C ILE A 53 -6.69 -17.75 31.78
N ALA A 54 -7.83 -18.19 32.31
CA ALA A 54 -9.12 -18.08 31.63
C ALA A 54 -9.72 -16.67 31.78
N LEU A 55 -10.14 -16.08 30.70
CA LEU A 55 -10.91 -14.84 30.60
C LEU A 55 -12.19 -15.08 29.80
N LYS A 56 -13.18 -14.21 29.92
CA LYS A 56 -14.38 -14.25 29.09
C LYS A 56 -14.10 -13.68 27.70
N SER A 57 -14.62 -14.36 26.67
CA SER A 57 -14.63 -13.80 25.31
C SER A 57 -15.72 -12.73 25.16
N SER A 58 -15.76 -12.02 24.02
CA SER A 58 -16.82 -11.08 23.71
C SER A 58 -18.18 -11.80 23.60
N GLU A 59 -19.27 -11.04 23.77
CA GLU A 59 -20.64 -11.57 23.67
C GLU A 59 -20.95 -12.13 22.28
N ASP A 60 -20.27 -11.68 21.24
CA ASP A 60 -20.43 -12.16 19.87
C ASP A 60 -20.09 -13.65 19.69
N TYR A 61 -19.27 -14.20 20.57
CA TYR A 61 -18.84 -15.60 20.54
C TYR A 61 -19.64 -16.52 21.48
N GLN A 62 -20.70 -16.01 22.11
CA GLN A 62 -21.48 -16.75 23.08
C GLN A 62 -22.21 -17.95 22.45
N GLY A 63 -21.99 -19.14 22.97
CA GLY A 63 -22.64 -20.37 22.52
C GLY A 63 -21.99 -21.03 21.31
N GLN A 64 -20.83 -20.56 20.86
CA GLN A 64 -20.12 -21.12 19.70
C GLN A 64 -19.13 -22.25 20.07
N GLY A 65 -18.87 -22.49 21.35
CA GLY A 65 -17.97 -23.55 21.81
C GLY A 65 -16.51 -23.31 21.44
N ILE A 66 -16.04 -22.08 21.61
CA ILE A 66 -14.72 -21.65 21.18
C ILE A 66 -13.80 -21.29 22.34
N ILE A 67 -12.49 -21.32 22.04
CA ILE A 67 -11.41 -20.79 22.87
C ILE A 67 -10.47 -19.96 22.01
N CYS A 68 -10.29 -18.67 22.38
CA CYS A 68 -9.33 -17.79 21.73
C CYS A 68 -7.97 -17.95 22.42
N MET A 69 -6.92 -18.28 21.67
CA MET A 69 -5.57 -18.41 22.20
C MET A 69 -4.54 -17.93 21.17
N ASP A 70 -3.47 -17.30 21.66
CA ASP A 70 -2.37 -16.83 20.84
C ASP A 70 -1.47 -17.96 20.31
N GLY A 71 -0.60 -17.66 19.35
CA GLY A 71 0.31 -18.62 18.74
C GLY A 71 1.27 -19.27 19.73
N LEU A 72 1.63 -18.56 20.82
CA LEU A 72 2.50 -19.10 21.87
C LEU A 72 1.79 -20.22 22.66
N VAL A 73 0.58 -19.95 23.12
CA VAL A 73 -0.23 -20.94 23.85
C VAL A 73 -0.62 -22.10 22.93
N ARG A 74 -0.95 -21.83 21.66
CA ARG A 74 -1.19 -22.89 20.66
C ARG A 74 0.03 -23.79 20.48
N GLY A 75 1.21 -23.20 20.29
CA GLY A 75 2.46 -23.94 20.17
C GLY A 75 2.79 -24.78 21.41
N ASN A 76 2.52 -24.28 22.62
CA ASN A 76 2.69 -24.98 23.87
C ASN A 76 1.67 -26.13 24.04
N ALA A 77 0.43 -25.93 23.57
CA ALA A 77 -0.61 -26.98 23.56
C ALA A 77 -0.43 -27.98 22.39
N GLY A 78 0.42 -27.69 21.40
CA GLY A 78 0.58 -28.49 20.19
C GLY A 78 -0.71 -28.57 19.38
N THR A 79 -1.38 -27.42 19.18
CA THR A 79 -2.65 -27.31 18.48
C THR A 79 -2.62 -26.15 17.49
N SER A 80 -3.57 -26.13 16.56
CA SER A 80 -3.72 -25.10 15.55
C SER A 80 -5.12 -24.54 15.48
N LEU A 81 -5.28 -23.46 14.74
CA LEU A 81 -6.56 -22.80 14.52
C LEU A 81 -7.57 -23.77 13.88
N GLY A 82 -8.77 -23.85 14.47
CA GLY A 82 -9.86 -24.71 14.02
C GLY A 82 -9.87 -26.11 14.63
N GLU A 83 -8.79 -26.55 15.29
CA GLU A 83 -8.73 -27.83 16.00
C GLU A 83 -9.50 -27.79 17.32
N LEU A 84 -9.81 -28.97 17.86
CA LEU A 84 -10.48 -29.12 19.14
C LEU A 84 -9.44 -29.39 20.21
N VAL A 85 -9.55 -28.69 21.34
CA VAL A 85 -8.74 -28.92 22.56
C VAL A 85 -9.66 -29.19 23.73
N ASN A 86 -9.19 -30.01 24.65
CA ASN A 86 -9.92 -30.28 25.86
C ASN A 86 -9.42 -29.35 26.98
N CYS A 87 -10.36 -28.69 27.64
CA CYS A 87 -10.07 -27.76 28.72
C CYS A 87 -10.71 -28.20 30.01
N LYS A 88 -9.96 -28.06 31.11
CA LYS A 88 -10.46 -28.34 32.46
C LYS A 88 -9.95 -27.33 33.47
N LEU A 89 -10.76 -27.01 34.45
CA LEU A 89 -10.37 -26.18 35.58
C LEU A 89 -9.39 -26.96 36.50
N VAL A 90 -8.26 -26.34 36.86
CA VAL A 90 -7.24 -26.94 37.71
C VAL A 90 -6.77 -26.01 38.80
N SER A 91 -6.47 -26.59 39.97
CA SER A 91 -5.77 -25.92 41.07
C SER A 91 -4.29 -26.28 41.01
N LEU A 92 -3.43 -25.26 40.84
CA LEU A 92 -2.02 -25.47 40.61
C LEU A 92 -1.18 -25.31 41.85
N PRO A 93 -0.25 -26.25 42.14
CA PRO A 93 0.71 -26.08 43.19
C PRO A 93 1.72 -24.97 42.86
N PRO A 94 2.20 -24.21 43.85
CA PRO A 94 3.26 -23.23 43.66
C PRO A 94 4.58 -23.94 43.32
N ALA A 95 5.31 -23.39 42.33
CA ALA A 95 6.62 -23.85 41.97
C ALA A 95 7.65 -23.46 43.03
N LYS A 96 8.50 -24.42 43.46
CA LYS A 96 9.64 -24.13 44.33
C LYS A 96 10.87 -23.67 43.55
N LYS A 97 11.14 -24.34 42.43
CA LYS A 97 12.26 -24.03 41.53
C LYS A 97 11.82 -24.13 40.07
N LEU A 98 12.31 -23.21 39.25
CA LEU A 98 12.10 -23.20 37.81
C LEU A 98 13.45 -22.96 37.11
N SER A 99 13.85 -23.85 36.19
CA SER A 99 15.03 -23.62 35.32
C SER A 99 14.58 -23.25 33.93
N VAL A 100 15.11 -22.14 33.42
CA VAL A 100 14.72 -21.51 32.12
C VAL A 100 15.96 -21.30 31.28
N ALA A 101 15.87 -21.49 29.99
CA ALA A 101 16.97 -21.25 29.06
C ALA A 101 16.53 -20.42 27.84
N PRO A 102 17.38 -19.51 27.30
CA PRO A 102 17.09 -18.82 26.05
C PRO A 102 17.15 -19.77 24.86
N THR A 103 16.25 -19.60 23.90
CA THR A 103 16.22 -20.45 22.69
C THR A 103 17.28 -20.05 21.66
N GLN A 104 17.73 -18.79 21.68
CA GLN A 104 18.75 -18.28 20.75
C GLN A 104 20.16 -18.70 21.18
N LYS A 105 20.87 -19.42 20.30
CA LYS A 105 22.23 -19.94 20.57
C LYS A 105 23.30 -18.86 20.76
N GLU A 106 23.09 -17.69 20.17
CA GLU A 106 24.08 -16.57 20.18
C GLU A 106 23.87 -15.59 21.33
N TYR A 107 22.78 -15.74 22.10
CA TYR A 107 22.47 -14.84 23.19
C TYR A 107 23.42 -15.06 24.39
N LYS A 108 24.25 -14.06 24.69
CA LYS A 108 25.10 -14.04 25.87
C LYS A 108 24.39 -13.32 27.00
N ILE A 109 24.05 -14.04 28.04
CA ILE A 109 23.49 -13.48 29.27
C ILE A 109 24.63 -12.75 30.00
N ASN A 110 24.65 -11.42 29.92
CA ASN A 110 25.66 -10.60 30.58
C ASN A 110 25.42 -10.46 32.07
N ASP A 111 24.14 -10.38 32.49
CA ASP A 111 23.74 -10.35 33.91
C ASP A 111 22.61 -11.36 34.18
N PRO A 112 22.95 -12.58 34.69
CA PRO A 112 21.98 -13.58 35.02
C PRO A 112 20.98 -13.15 36.10
N GLN A 113 21.43 -12.38 37.12
CA GLN A 113 20.56 -11.97 38.22
C GLN A 113 19.47 -10.99 37.79
N PHE A 114 19.80 -10.11 36.87
CA PHE A 114 18.85 -9.19 36.25
C PHE A 114 17.79 -9.95 35.43
N VAL A 115 18.22 -10.91 34.62
CA VAL A 115 17.33 -11.74 33.79
C VAL A 115 16.40 -12.58 34.68
N GLU A 116 16.93 -13.17 35.76
CA GLU A 116 16.16 -13.95 36.75
C GLU A 116 15.08 -13.09 37.42
N LYS A 117 15.43 -11.87 37.83
CA LYS A 117 14.47 -10.94 38.42
C LYS A 117 13.38 -10.55 37.45
N THR A 118 13.73 -10.18 36.25
CA THR A 118 12.78 -9.77 35.20
C THR A 118 11.84 -10.92 34.81
N LEU A 119 12.38 -12.14 34.64
CA LEU A 119 11.57 -13.33 34.38
C LEU A 119 10.62 -13.61 35.54
N LYS A 120 11.08 -13.44 36.77
CA LYS A 120 10.25 -13.65 37.97
C LYS A 120 9.09 -12.65 37.99
N ASP A 121 9.37 -11.34 37.85
CA ASP A 121 8.35 -10.30 37.86
C ASP A 121 7.31 -10.54 36.76
N TYR A 122 7.73 -10.99 35.59
CA TYR A 122 6.85 -11.30 34.47
C TYR A 122 6.00 -12.57 34.67
N LEU A 123 6.56 -13.61 35.32
CA LEU A 123 5.92 -14.93 35.46
C LEU A 123 5.07 -15.08 36.73
N VAL A 124 5.22 -14.22 37.72
CA VAL A 124 4.42 -14.29 38.96
C VAL A 124 2.93 -14.32 38.61
N GLY A 125 2.22 -15.30 39.19
CA GLY A 125 0.79 -15.51 38.96
C GLY A 125 0.44 -16.26 37.66
N LYS A 126 1.42 -16.68 36.86
CA LYS A 126 1.16 -17.38 35.57
C LYS A 126 1.37 -18.90 35.74
N PRO A 127 0.57 -19.72 35.04
CA PRO A 127 0.76 -21.15 34.94
C PRO A 127 1.84 -21.47 33.92
N VAL A 128 2.69 -22.45 34.23
CA VAL A 128 3.77 -22.91 33.34
C VAL A 128 4.03 -24.41 33.51
N ARG A 129 4.54 -25.05 32.46
CA ARG A 129 4.95 -26.45 32.44
C ARG A 129 6.33 -26.62 31.82
N THR A 130 7.04 -27.67 32.18
CA THR A 130 8.28 -28.05 31.50
C THR A 130 8.06 -28.29 30.01
N GLY A 131 8.85 -27.62 29.16
CA GLY A 131 8.73 -27.65 27.71
C GLY A 131 7.91 -26.49 27.13
N ASP A 132 7.26 -25.65 27.96
CA ASP A 132 6.56 -24.45 27.48
C ASP A 132 7.54 -23.36 27.06
N PHE A 133 7.17 -22.64 26.02
CA PHE A 133 7.86 -21.45 25.57
C PHE A 133 7.25 -20.21 26.21
N ILE A 134 8.09 -19.24 26.52
CA ILE A 134 7.71 -17.97 27.11
C ILE A 134 8.35 -16.85 26.30
N LYS A 135 7.57 -15.87 25.87
CA LYS A 135 8.05 -14.64 25.26
C LYS A 135 7.82 -13.50 26.24
N ILE A 136 8.89 -12.83 26.67
CA ILE A 136 8.76 -11.67 27.54
C ILE A 136 8.31 -10.50 26.69
N LEU A 137 7.16 -9.92 27.04
CA LEU A 137 6.73 -8.63 26.50
C LEU A 137 7.25 -7.54 27.43
N SER A 138 7.70 -6.42 26.90
CA SER A 138 8.07 -5.25 27.68
C SER A 138 6.79 -4.58 28.19
N ASP A 139 6.21 -5.13 29.27
CA ASP A 139 5.24 -4.43 30.09
C ASP A 139 5.98 -3.43 31.01
N GLU A 140 5.24 -2.55 31.68
CA GLU A 140 5.73 -1.42 32.53
C GLU A 140 6.87 -1.74 33.51
N THR A 141 7.21 -3.03 33.68
CA THR A 141 8.18 -3.54 34.66
C THR A 141 9.43 -4.21 34.05
N ALA A 142 9.48 -4.46 32.73
CA ALA A 142 10.57 -5.21 32.09
C ALA A 142 11.48 -4.35 31.22
N SER A 143 12.78 -4.51 31.38
CA SER A 143 13.80 -3.79 30.60
C SER A 143 13.81 -4.22 29.14
N PHE A 144 13.96 -3.27 28.26
CA PHE A 144 13.96 -3.38 26.78
C PHE A 144 14.88 -4.45 26.17
N THR A 145 15.86 -4.93 26.90
CA THR A 145 16.86 -5.91 26.42
C THR A 145 16.33 -7.34 26.29
N LEU A 146 15.18 -7.67 26.84
CA LEU A 146 14.64 -9.02 26.87
C LEU A 146 13.36 -9.22 26.04
N ALA A 147 12.80 -8.15 25.49
CA ALA A 147 11.48 -8.17 24.83
C ALA A 147 11.39 -9.04 23.56
N GLU A 148 12.52 -9.42 22.95
CA GLU A 148 12.54 -10.28 21.74
C GLU A 148 13.07 -11.70 22.02
N ILE A 149 13.37 -12.02 23.29
CA ILE A 149 13.97 -13.31 23.63
C ILE A 149 12.88 -14.28 24.04
N THR A 150 12.82 -15.40 23.32
CA THR A 150 11.98 -16.52 23.71
C THR A 150 12.79 -17.43 24.64
N PHE A 151 12.20 -17.75 25.79
CA PHE A 151 12.75 -18.71 26.76
C PHE A 151 11.97 -19.98 26.72
N VAL A 152 12.61 -21.10 27.02
CA VAL A 152 11.98 -22.40 27.23
C VAL A 152 12.13 -22.82 28.68
N ILE A 153 11.07 -23.40 29.27
CA ILE A 153 11.11 -23.99 30.61
C ILE A 153 11.75 -25.36 30.50
N VAL A 154 12.95 -25.46 31.06
CA VAL A 154 13.75 -26.69 31.02
C VAL A 154 13.29 -27.66 32.12
N ASN A 155 13.02 -27.15 33.32
CA ASN A 155 12.59 -28.00 34.46
C ASN A 155 11.77 -27.18 35.47
N SER A 156 10.81 -27.86 36.12
CA SER A 156 10.00 -27.29 37.19
C SER A 156 9.92 -28.24 38.39
N LEU A 157 9.95 -27.72 39.62
CA LEU A 157 9.75 -28.48 40.86
C LEU A 157 8.56 -27.84 41.63
N PRO A 158 7.46 -28.60 41.84
CA PRO A 158 7.19 -29.98 41.41
C PRO A 158 7.08 -30.13 39.90
N SER A 159 7.24 -31.33 39.37
CA SER A 159 7.07 -31.61 37.95
C SER A 159 5.60 -31.53 37.54
N GLY A 160 5.33 -31.06 36.33
CA GLY A 160 3.98 -30.89 35.80
C GLY A 160 3.59 -29.43 35.62
N LEU A 161 2.30 -29.14 35.59
CA LEU A 161 1.76 -27.78 35.50
C LEU A 161 1.82 -27.12 36.88
N VAL A 162 2.50 -25.97 36.98
CA VAL A 162 2.74 -25.25 38.25
C VAL A 162 2.43 -23.78 38.11
N ARG A 163 2.11 -23.14 39.23
CA ARG A 163 1.94 -21.67 39.31
C ARG A 163 3.24 -21.05 39.81
N ILE A 164 3.68 -19.98 39.20
CA ILE A 164 4.82 -19.20 39.67
C ILE A 164 4.36 -18.26 40.78
N ASP A 165 5.11 -18.23 41.86
CA ASP A 165 4.85 -17.43 43.08
C ASP A 165 6.07 -16.54 43.37
N GLN A 166 5.90 -15.56 44.26
CA GLN A 166 6.98 -14.69 44.74
C GLN A 166 8.09 -15.50 45.48
N SER A 167 7.75 -16.65 46.04
CA SER A 167 8.71 -17.56 46.66
C SER A 167 9.48 -18.47 45.70
N THR A 168 9.07 -18.53 44.40
CA THR A 168 9.71 -19.38 43.38
C THR A 168 11.14 -18.93 43.09
N ASN A 169 12.09 -19.87 43.17
CA ASN A 169 13.46 -19.62 42.74
C ASN A 169 13.59 -19.89 41.22
N ILE A 170 13.94 -18.87 40.44
CA ILE A 170 14.16 -19.01 39.00
C ILE A 170 15.66 -19.04 38.72
N GLU A 171 16.10 -20.03 38.00
CA GLU A 171 17.49 -20.22 37.57
C GLU A 171 17.56 -20.10 36.05
N VAL A 172 18.38 -19.18 35.53
CA VAL A 172 18.56 -19.00 34.11
C VAL A 172 19.80 -19.73 33.63
N LEU A 173 19.59 -20.71 32.76
CA LEU A 173 20.65 -21.51 32.16
C LEU A 173 21.26 -20.74 30.96
N LYS A 174 22.57 -20.92 30.73
CA LYS A 174 23.28 -20.23 29.62
C LYS A 174 22.85 -20.71 28.23
N ARG A 175 22.36 -21.95 28.12
CA ARG A 175 21.88 -22.59 26.89
C ARG A 175 20.90 -23.70 27.21
N VAL A 176 20.07 -24.04 26.23
CA VAL A 176 19.20 -25.22 26.34
C VAL A 176 20.07 -26.48 26.33
N PRO A 177 19.80 -27.47 27.22
CA PRO A 177 20.46 -28.79 27.19
C PRO A 177 20.24 -29.50 25.85
N ASP A 178 21.26 -30.21 25.34
CA ASP A 178 21.22 -30.88 24.03
C ASP A 178 20.15 -31.99 23.93
N ASP A 179 19.66 -32.48 25.09
CA ASP A 179 18.62 -33.50 25.19
C ASP A 179 17.21 -32.98 24.88
N ILE A 180 17.03 -31.63 24.82
CA ILE A 180 15.74 -31.00 24.55
C ILE A 180 15.75 -30.52 23.09
N SER A 181 15.11 -31.28 22.20
CA SER A 181 14.82 -30.81 20.87
C SER A 181 13.64 -29.84 20.92
N PHE A 182 13.85 -28.59 20.63
CA PHE A 182 12.79 -27.57 20.53
C PHE A 182 12.75 -26.98 19.14
N LYS A 183 11.55 -26.63 18.72
CA LYS A 183 11.29 -25.90 17.51
C LYS A 183 11.11 -24.44 17.90
N GLU A 184 11.92 -23.58 17.38
CA GLU A 184 11.85 -22.16 17.67
C GLU A 184 10.52 -21.59 17.13
N VAL A 185 9.65 -21.12 18.01
CA VAL A 185 8.40 -20.43 17.65
C VAL A 185 8.75 -18.99 17.34
N LEU A 186 8.99 -18.69 16.07
CA LEU A 186 9.55 -17.41 15.68
C LEU A 186 8.48 -16.38 15.31
N VAL A 187 7.41 -16.78 14.63
CA VAL A 187 6.37 -15.87 14.10
C VAL A 187 5.03 -16.61 14.05
N SER A 188 3.97 -15.99 14.53
CA SER A 188 2.58 -16.48 14.43
C SER A 188 1.74 -15.59 13.52
N TYR A 189 0.50 -15.97 13.24
CA TYR A 189 -0.40 -15.15 12.44
C TYR A 189 -0.74 -13.82 13.14
N GLU A 190 -0.77 -13.80 14.47
CA GLU A 190 -0.99 -12.58 15.27
C GLU A 190 0.14 -11.55 15.16
N ASP A 191 1.27 -11.94 14.59
CA ASP A 191 2.39 -11.01 14.28
C ASP A 191 2.28 -10.40 12.88
N ILE A 192 1.18 -10.71 12.16
CA ILE A 192 0.89 -10.19 10.82
C ILE A 192 -0.37 -9.34 10.88
N GLY A 193 -0.26 -8.09 10.45
CA GLY A 193 -1.41 -7.19 10.34
C GLY A 193 -1.73 -6.86 8.88
N GLY A 194 -3.01 -6.68 8.58
CA GLY A 194 -3.51 -6.20 7.29
C GLY A 194 -3.43 -7.19 6.13
N LEU A 195 -3.28 -8.49 6.41
CA LEU A 195 -3.19 -9.54 5.40
C LEU A 195 -4.17 -10.70 5.70
N GLU A 196 -5.36 -10.42 6.22
CA GLU A 196 -6.32 -11.45 6.62
C GLU A 196 -6.76 -12.34 5.44
N GLU A 197 -7.13 -11.74 4.29
CA GLU A 197 -7.55 -12.50 3.11
C GLU A 197 -6.41 -13.34 2.53
N GLU A 198 -5.21 -12.77 2.46
CA GLU A 198 -4.01 -13.44 1.95
C GLU A 198 -3.60 -14.59 2.88
N THR A 199 -3.65 -14.37 4.19
CA THR A 199 -3.38 -15.39 5.22
C THR A 199 -4.37 -16.55 5.09
N LEU A 200 -5.67 -16.27 4.94
CA LEU A 200 -6.69 -17.31 4.74
C LEU A 200 -6.40 -18.14 3.49
N ARG A 201 -6.07 -17.49 2.36
CA ARG A 201 -5.72 -18.19 1.11
C ARG A 201 -4.47 -19.05 1.26
N VAL A 202 -3.43 -18.54 1.94
CA VAL A 202 -2.20 -19.28 2.17
C VAL A 202 -2.45 -20.50 3.07
N ARG A 203 -3.29 -20.35 4.11
CA ARG A 203 -3.71 -21.47 4.97
C ARG A 203 -4.41 -22.56 4.17
N GLU A 204 -5.37 -22.22 3.33
CA GLU A 204 -6.09 -23.18 2.49
C GLU A 204 -5.17 -23.90 1.50
N MET A 205 -4.17 -23.21 0.96
CA MET A 205 -3.30 -23.74 -0.09
C MET A 205 -2.07 -24.49 0.44
N ILE A 206 -1.61 -24.21 1.66
CA ILE A 206 -0.36 -24.72 2.21
C ILE A 206 -0.60 -25.50 3.49
N GLU A 207 -1.23 -24.88 4.50
CA GLU A 207 -1.42 -25.50 5.83
C GLU A 207 -2.33 -26.72 5.74
N LEU A 208 -3.50 -26.57 5.11
CA LEU A 208 -4.46 -27.67 4.95
C LEU A 208 -3.87 -28.90 4.23
N PRO A 209 -3.17 -28.77 3.07
CA PRO A 209 -2.55 -29.95 2.43
C PRO A 209 -1.45 -30.60 3.25
N LEU A 210 -0.68 -29.83 4.03
CA LEU A 210 0.39 -30.37 4.86
C LEU A 210 -0.15 -31.12 6.07
N ARG A 211 -1.24 -30.63 6.69
CA ARG A 211 -1.86 -31.23 7.88
C ARG A 211 -2.87 -32.32 7.55
N HIS A 212 -3.72 -32.10 6.55
CA HIS A 212 -4.86 -32.92 6.19
C HIS A 212 -4.82 -33.37 4.73
N PRO A 213 -3.80 -34.11 4.29
CA PRO A 213 -3.68 -34.58 2.91
C PRO A 213 -4.83 -35.53 2.51
N GLU A 214 -5.45 -36.19 3.49
CA GLU A 214 -6.60 -37.07 3.31
C GLU A 214 -7.82 -36.38 2.70
N LEU A 215 -8.02 -35.08 2.97
CA LEU A 215 -9.13 -34.32 2.38
C LEU A 215 -8.98 -34.18 0.87
N PHE A 216 -7.74 -33.91 0.41
CA PHE A 216 -7.42 -33.74 -1.01
C PHE A 216 -7.51 -35.08 -1.76
N LEU A 217 -7.04 -36.15 -1.13
CA LEU A 217 -7.18 -37.52 -1.66
C LEU A 217 -8.65 -37.92 -1.83
N ARG A 218 -9.50 -37.59 -0.85
CA ARG A 218 -10.93 -37.92 -0.89
C ARG A 218 -11.66 -37.13 -1.98
N LEU A 219 -11.25 -35.87 -2.24
CA LEU A 219 -11.80 -35.04 -3.29
C LEU A 219 -11.24 -35.34 -4.69
N GLY A 220 -10.17 -36.18 -4.76
CA GLY A 220 -9.50 -36.50 -6.03
C GLY A 220 -8.76 -35.33 -6.66
N ILE A 221 -8.35 -34.34 -5.85
CA ILE A 221 -7.61 -33.17 -6.30
C ILE A 221 -6.18 -33.20 -5.80
N GLU A 222 -5.23 -32.79 -6.65
CA GLU A 222 -3.84 -32.63 -6.23
C GLU A 222 -3.66 -31.31 -5.47
N PRO A 223 -3.03 -31.31 -4.27
CA PRO A 223 -2.72 -30.07 -3.56
C PRO A 223 -1.68 -29.24 -4.33
N PRO A 224 -1.71 -27.91 -4.22
CA PRO A 224 -0.71 -27.06 -4.84
C PRO A 224 0.68 -27.35 -4.24
N LYS A 225 1.70 -27.35 -5.11
CA LYS A 225 3.09 -27.67 -4.73
C LYS A 225 3.96 -26.44 -4.63
N GLY A 226 3.56 -25.38 -5.31
CA GLY A 226 4.25 -24.12 -5.29
C GLY A 226 3.29 -22.94 -5.20
N VAL A 227 3.59 -22.01 -4.30
CA VAL A 227 2.88 -20.75 -4.12
C VAL A 227 3.86 -19.61 -4.36
N LEU A 228 3.49 -18.67 -5.22
CA LEU A 228 4.26 -17.47 -5.49
C LEU A 228 3.63 -16.26 -4.80
N LEU A 229 4.34 -15.70 -3.82
CA LEU A 229 3.98 -14.45 -3.16
C LEU A 229 4.63 -13.29 -3.93
N HIS A 230 3.85 -12.32 -4.38
CA HIS A 230 4.39 -11.17 -5.08
C HIS A 230 3.75 -9.87 -4.60
N GLY A 231 4.47 -8.75 -4.71
CA GLY A 231 3.99 -7.44 -4.30
C GLY A 231 5.14 -6.51 -3.90
N PRO A 232 4.84 -5.27 -3.45
CA PRO A 232 5.86 -4.31 -3.07
C PRO A 232 6.80 -4.82 -1.98
N PRO A 233 8.06 -4.34 -1.91
CA PRO A 233 8.96 -4.66 -0.81
C PRO A 233 8.40 -4.17 0.53
N GLY A 234 8.75 -4.85 1.62
CA GLY A 234 8.33 -4.45 2.96
C GLY A 234 6.88 -4.73 3.34
N CYS A 235 6.06 -5.38 2.48
CA CYS A 235 4.66 -5.72 2.75
C CYS A 235 4.47 -7.06 3.51
N GLY A 236 5.53 -7.69 4.04
CA GLY A 236 5.40 -8.87 4.89
C GLY A 236 5.44 -10.24 4.21
N LYS A 237 5.84 -10.37 2.92
CA LYS A 237 5.91 -11.66 2.20
C LYS A 237 6.72 -12.74 2.96
N THR A 238 7.91 -12.40 3.40
CA THR A 238 8.81 -13.29 4.17
C THR A 238 8.24 -13.62 5.54
N LEU A 239 7.57 -12.64 6.18
CA LEU A 239 6.93 -12.82 7.48
C LEU A 239 5.76 -13.80 7.38
N LEU A 240 4.91 -13.66 6.36
CA LEU A 240 3.79 -14.57 6.10
C LEU A 240 4.28 -16.01 5.87
N ALA A 241 5.34 -16.21 5.09
CA ALA A 241 5.90 -17.54 4.86
C ALA A 241 6.41 -18.19 6.15
N LYS A 242 7.06 -17.41 7.04
CA LYS A 242 7.52 -17.89 8.35
C LYS A 242 6.35 -18.26 9.26
N ALA A 243 5.31 -17.44 9.31
CA ALA A 243 4.12 -17.72 10.13
C ALA A 243 3.41 -18.99 9.68
N VAL A 244 3.21 -19.17 8.38
CA VAL A 244 2.60 -20.38 7.82
C VAL A 244 3.42 -21.64 8.18
N ALA A 245 4.74 -21.55 8.08
CA ALA A 245 5.60 -22.68 8.41
C ALA A 245 5.55 -23.04 9.90
N ASN A 246 5.46 -22.04 10.75
CA ASN A 246 5.33 -22.23 12.19
C ASN A 246 3.97 -22.85 12.53
N GLU A 247 2.89 -22.27 12.05
CA GLU A 247 1.52 -22.74 12.31
C GLU A 247 1.24 -24.12 11.70
N SER A 248 1.84 -24.47 10.56
CA SER A 248 1.72 -25.80 9.96
C SER A 248 2.64 -26.86 10.58
N GLU A 249 3.43 -26.51 11.58
CA GLU A 249 4.45 -27.37 12.18
C GLU A 249 5.44 -27.98 11.17
N ALA A 250 5.59 -27.36 9.99
CA ALA A 250 6.47 -27.81 8.94
C ALA A 250 7.94 -27.40 9.20
N PHE A 251 8.87 -28.20 8.70
CA PHE A 251 10.28 -27.82 8.69
C PHE A 251 10.48 -26.66 7.70
N PHE A 252 10.96 -25.52 8.20
CA PHE A 252 11.16 -24.32 7.39
C PHE A 252 12.61 -24.23 6.91
N ASN A 253 12.79 -24.20 5.59
CA ASN A 253 14.11 -24.07 4.96
C ASN A 253 14.16 -22.80 4.11
N PRO A 254 14.61 -21.66 4.65
CA PRO A 254 14.70 -20.42 3.93
C PRO A 254 15.92 -20.40 2.99
N ILE A 255 15.73 -19.84 1.81
CA ILE A 255 16.72 -19.65 0.77
C ILE A 255 16.68 -18.20 0.33
N ASN A 256 17.81 -17.53 0.39
CA ASN A 256 17.95 -16.21 -0.18
C ASN A 256 18.49 -16.34 -1.62
N GLY A 257 17.77 -15.80 -2.59
CA GLY A 257 18.09 -15.95 -4.01
C GLY A 257 19.55 -15.62 -4.36
N PRO A 258 20.05 -14.44 -4.01
CA PRO A 258 21.44 -14.05 -4.27
C PRO A 258 22.51 -14.98 -3.68
N GLU A 259 22.24 -15.66 -2.56
CA GLU A 259 23.21 -16.55 -1.89
C GLU A 259 23.42 -17.87 -2.63
N ILE A 260 22.50 -18.25 -3.52
CA ILE A 260 22.64 -19.45 -4.35
C ILE A 260 23.56 -19.22 -5.52
N MET A 261 23.60 -17.98 -6.03
CA MET A 261 24.36 -17.64 -7.23
C MET A 261 25.86 -17.56 -6.91
N SER A 262 26.55 -18.69 -7.02
CA SER A 262 28.00 -18.80 -6.88
C SER A 262 28.70 -18.51 -8.21
N LYS A 263 29.91 -17.93 -8.12
CA LYS A 263 30.80 -17.75 -9.28
C LYS A 263 31.39 -19.06 -9.80
N PHE A 264 31.32 -20.15 -9.00
CA PHE A 264 31.89 -21.43 -9.35
C PHE A 264 30.90 -22.32 -10.11
N TYR A 265 31.39 -22.97 -11.14
CA TYR A 265 30.60 -23.81 -12.04
C TYR A 265 30.04 -25.04 -11.32
N GLY A 266 28.71 -25.24 -11.38
CA GLY A 266 28.03 -26.42 -10.80
C GLY A 266 27.73 -26.38 -9.30
N GLU A 267 28.25 -25.39 -8.52
CA GLU A 267 27.97 -25.29 -7.09
C GLU A 267 26.53 -24.86 -6.81
N SER A 268 26.01 -23.93 -7.59
CA SER A 268 24.65 -23.43 -7.44
C SER A 268 23.60 -24.52 -7.63
N GLU A 269 23.76 -25.35 -8.67
CA GLU A 269 22.87 -26.48 -8.96
C GLU A 269 22.94 -27.54 -7.85
N LYS A 270 24.15 -27.83 -7.33
CA LYS A 270 24.36 -28.79 -6.25
C LYS A 270 23.70 -28.30 -4.96
N LYS A 271 23.87 -27.03 -4.62
CA LYS A 271 23.30 -26.39 -3.44
C LYS A 271 21.76 -26.47 -3.45
N ILE A 272 21.11 -26.13 -4.58
CA ILE A 272 19.65 -26.25 -4.70
C ILE A 272 19.20 -27.70 -4.52
N ARG A 273 19.88 -28.66 -5.15
CA ARG A 273 19.55 -30.08 -4.99
C ARG A 273 19.69 -30.56 -3.54
N GLU A 274 20.72 -30.15 -2.82
CA GLU A 274 20.92 -30.47 -1.41
C GLU A 274 19.78 -29.92 -0.55
N ILE A 275 19.33 -28.70 -0.80
CA ILE A 275 18.20 -28.06 -0.09
C ILE A 275 16.91 -28.88 -0.25
N PHE A 276 16.58 -29.26 -1.49
CA PHE A 276 15.40 -30.09 -1.76
C PHE A 276 15.49 -31.46 -1.10
N ASN A 277 16.68 -32.09 -1.08
CA ASN A 277 16.90 -33.36 -0.42
C ASN A 277 16.77 -33.24 1.11
N VAL A 278 17.23 -32.14 1.70
CA VAL A 278 17.06 -31.88 3.14
C VAL A 278 15.58 -31.70 3.49
N ALA A 279 14.85 -30.94 2.67
CA ALA A 279 13.42 -30.73 2.85
C ALA A 279 12.62 -32.04 2.74
N GLU A 280 12.97 -32.92 1.82
CA GLU A 280 12.34 -34.22 1.65
C GLU A 280 12.56 -35.14 2.87
N LYS A 281 13.77 -35.14 3.43
CA LYS A 281 14.10 -35.94 4.62
C LYS A 281 13.37 -35.46 5.87
N ASN A 282 13.05 -34.17 5.96
CA ASN A 282 12.39 -33.55 7.10
C ASN A 282 10.91 -33.22 6.82
N ALA A 283 10.26 -33.96 5.94
CA ALA A 283 8.84 -33.73 5.63
C ALA A 283 7.92 -34.02 6.84
N PRO A 284 6.87 -33.21 7.10
CA PRO A 284 6.38 -32.11 6.29
C PRO A 284 7.31 -30.88 6.30
N SER A 285 7.58 -30.28 5.12
CA SER A 285 8.53 -29.19 5.01
C SER A 285 8.09 -28.12 4.01
N ILE A 286 8.54 -26.88 4.28
CA ILE A 286 8.36 -25.72 3.42
C ILE A 286 9.73 -25.21 3.00
N ILE A 287 9.98 -25.15 1.70
CA ILE A 287 11.12 -24.46 1.12
C ILE A 287 10.67 -23.04 0.79
N PHE A 288 11.30 -22.06 1.39
CA PHE A 288 11.00 -20.66 1.11
C PHE A 288 12.13 -20.04 0.28
N ILE A 289 11.82 -19.54 -0.91
CA ILE A 289 12.78 -18.90 -1.82
C ILE A 289 12.47 -17.42 -1.86
N ASP A 290 13.29 -16.61 -1.20
CA ASP A 290 13.19 -15.16 -1.29
C ASP A 290 13.92 -14.64 -2.52
N GLU A 291 13.42 -13.54 -3.10
CA GLU A 291 13.96 -12.93 -4.31
C GLU A 291 14.16 -13.95 -5.45
N VAL A 292 13.14 -14.76 -5.73
CA VAL A 292 13.23 -15.82 -6.76
C VAL A 292 13.55 -15.29 -8.16
N ASP A 293 13.27 -14.02 -8.43
CA ASP A 293 13.64 -13.33 -9.67
C ASP A 293 15.17 -13.18 -9.86
N SER A 294 15.96 -13.25 -8.78
CA SER A 294 17.42 -13.29 -8.85
C SER A 294 17.95 -14.65 -9.32
N ILE A 295 17.24 -15.75 -9.02
CA ILE A 295 17.61 -17.11 -9.40
C ILE A 295 17.06 -17.48 -10.78
N ALA A 296 15.83 -17.04 -11.07
CA ALA A 296 15.08 -17.44 -12.23
C ALA A 296 14.54 -16.26 -13.05
N PRO A 297 15.41 -15.39 -13.56
CA PRO A 297 15.01 -14.29 -14.42
C PRO A 297 14.51 -14.78 -15.78
N LYS A 298 13.73 -13.93 -16.49
CA LYS A 298 13.29 -14.22 -17.87
C LYS A 298 14.47 -14.51 -18.78
N ARG A 299 14.33 -15.49 -19.67
CA ARG A 299 15.37 -15.94 -20.61
C ARG A 299 15.91 -14.82 -21.50
N GLU A 300 15.09 -13.81 -21.80
CA GLU A 300 15.45 -12.65 -22.61
C GLU A 300 16.50 -11.74 -21.93
N HIS A 301 16.57 -11.78 -20.60
CA HIS A 301 17.49 -10.98 -19.79
C HIS A 301 18.71 -11.76 -19.30
N VAL A 302 18.76 -13.07 -19.58
CA VAL A 302 19.82 -13.98 -19.11
C VAL A 302 20.94 -14.06 -20.15
N THR A 303 22.09 -13.48 -19.84
CA THR A 303 23.31 -13.56 -20.68
C THR A 303 24.22 -14.71 -20.25
N GLY A 304 24.05 -15.28 -19.03
CA GLY A 304 24.90 -16.31 -18.45
C GLY A 304 24.40 -17.75 -18.65
N GLU A 305 25.32 -18.69 -18.96
CA GLU A 305 25.01 -20.14 -19.01
C GLU A 305 24.68 -20.71 -17.62
N VAL A 306 25.27 -20.19 -16.56
CA VAL A 306 25.07 -20.64 -15.17
C VAL A 306 23.63 -20.40 -14.75
N GLU A 307 23.10 -19.21 -14.99
CA GLU A 307 21.72 -18.85 -14.66
C GLU A 307 20.72 -19.76 -15.36
N ARG A 308 20.91 -20.04 -16.66
CA ARG A 308 20.03 -20.94 -17.42
C ARG A 308 19.98 -22.35 -16.84
N ARG A 309 21.10 -22.87 -16.35
CA ARG A 309 21.20 -24.20 -15.74
C ARG A 309 20.53 -24.25 -14.37
N VAL A 310 20.72 -23.22 -13.57
CA VAL A 310 20.07 -23.06 -12.25
C VAL A 310 18.54 -23.08 -12.43
N VAL A 311 18.01 -22.30 -13.39
CA VAL A 311 16.58 -22.31 -13.72
C VAL A 311 16.12 -23.71 -14.17
N ALA A 312 16.86 -24.35 -15.07
CA ALA A 312 16.52 -25.70 -15.55
C ALA A 312 16.53 -26.72 -14.41
N GLN A 313 17.50 -26.63 -13.48
CA GLN A 313 17.57 -27.49 -12.29
C GLN A 313 16.38 -27.24 -11.35
N LEU A 314 16.03 -26.00 -11.09
CA LEU A 314 14.86 -25.63 -10.26
C LEU A 314 13.56 -26.18 -10.88
N LEU A 315 13.38 -26.03 -12.19
CA LEU A 315 12.23 -26.58 -12.90
C LEU A 315 12.15 -28.11 -12.77
N ALA A 316 13.26 -28.81 -12.94
CA ALA A 316 13.32 -30.27 -12.80
C ALA A 316 13.01 -30.74 -11.37
N LEU A 317 13.49 -29.99 -10.35
CA LEU A 317 13.21 -30.31 -8.94
C LEU A 317 11.74 -30.05 -8.59
N MET A 318 11.14 -28.95 -9.09
CA MET A 318 9.71 -28.67 -8.91
C MET A 318 8.83 -29.74 -9.55
N ASP A 319 9.16 -30.17 -10.77
CA ASP A 319 8.44 -31.27 -11.45
C ASP A 319 8.61 -32.60 -10.69
N GLY A 320 9.76 -32.81 -10.06
CA GLY A 320 10.05 -33.99 -9.21
C GLY A 320 9.26 -34.07 -7.91
N LEU A 321 8.71 -32.98 -7.42
CA LEU A 321 7.89 -32.95 -6.21
C LEU A 321 6.56 -33.73 -6.33
N ARG A 322 6.13 -34.09 -7.54
CA ARG A 322 4.92 -34.90 -7.80
C ARG A 322 4.94 -36.26 -7.10
N THR A 323 6.11 -36.81 -6.85
CA THR A 323 6.30 -38.14 -6.26
C THR A 323 6.86 -38.10 -4.83
N ARG A 324 7.20 -36.92 -4.27
CA ARG A 324 8.10 -36.79 -3.12
C ARG A 324 7.44 -36.36 -1.80
N GLY A 325 6.13 -36.51 -1.62
CA GLY A 325 5.51 -36.35 -0.32
C GLY A 325 5.17 -34.91 0.07
N ARG A 326 5.12 -34.61 1.39
CA ARG A 326 4.63 -33.35 1.97
C ARG A 326 5.68 -32.25 1.96
N VAL A 327 6.13 -31.83 0.75
CA VAL A 327 7.03 -30.69 0.56
C VAL A 327 6.32 -29.63 -0.27
N VAL A 328 6.24 -28.39 0.23
CA VAL A 328 5.67 -27.25 -0.47
C VAL A 328 6.76 -26.20 -0.68
N VAL A 329 6.77 -25.57 -1.85
CA VAL A 329 7.69 -24.48 -2.17
C VAL A 329 6.93 -23.16 -2.16
N ILE A 330 7.37 -22.20 -1.34
CA ILE A 330 6.88 -20.84 -1.35
C ILE A 330 7.99 -19.97 -1.95
N ALA A 331 7.69 -19.21 -2.98
CA ALA A 331 8.61 -18.23 -3.52
C ALA A 331 8.09 -16.81 -3.31
N ALA A 332 8.99 -15.88 -3.05
CA ALA A 332 8.67 -14.47 -2.93
C ALA A 332 9.42 -13.65 -3.98
N THR A 333 8.77 -12.61 -4.52
CA THR A 333 9.37 -11.65 -5.45
C THR A 333 8.71 -10.29 -5.35
N ASN A 334 9.48 -9.24 -5.60
CA ASN A 334 8.95 -7.90 -5.81
C ASN A 334 8.56 -7.67 -7.28
N ARG A 335 9.05 -8.52 -8.21
CA ARG A 335 8.95 -8.35 -9.67
C ARG A 335 8.41 -9.59 -10.37
N VAL A 336 7.12 -9.87 -10.21
CA VAL A 336 6.47 -11.06 -10.81
C VAL A 336 6.72 -11.19 -12.32
N ASN A 337 6.82 -10.06 -13.02
CA ASN A 337 7.09 -10.03 -14.46
C ASN A 337 8.55 -10.31 -14.84
N ALA A 338 9.48 -10.33 -13.89
CA ALA A 338 10.89 -10.64 -14.13
C ALA A 338 11.16 -12.16 -14.12
N ILE A 339 10.26 -12.97 -13.57
CA ILE A 339 10.41 -14.43 -13.46
C ILE A 339 10.17 -15.13 -14.80
N ASP A 340 10.92 -16.22 -15.06
CA ASP A 340 10.70 -17.10 -16.23
C ASP A 340 9.26 -17.64 -16.21
N PRO A 341 8.45 -17.42 -17.29
CA PRO A 341 7.08 -17.91 -17.38
C PRO A 341 6.93 -19.43 -17.21
N ALA A 342 8.00 -20.19 -17.44
CA ALA A 342 7.99 -21.64 -17.26
C ALA A 342 7.78 -22.05 -15.79
N LEU A 343 8.19 -21.22 -14.82
CA LEU A 343 7.95 -21.46 -13.39
C LEU A 343 6.50 -21.22 -12.98
N ARG A 344 5.77 -20.38 -13.71
CA ARG A 344 4.37 -19.99 -13.45
C ARG A 344 3.35 -20.90 -14.12
N ARG A 345 3.78 -22.10 -14.57
CA ARG A 345 2.91 -23.09 -15.18
C ARG A 345 2.31 -24.04 -14.14
N PRO A 346 1.12 -24.64 -14.43
CA PRO A 346 0.51 -25.64 -13.56
C PRO A 346 1.49 -26.78 -13.20
N GLY A 347 1.49 -27.17 -11.92
CA GLY A 347 2.38 -28.18 -11.36
C GLY A 347 3.71 -27.64 -10.81
N ARG A 348 3.93 -26.31 -10.87
CA ARG A 348 5.09 -25.59 -10.29
C ARG A 348 4.59 -24.50 -9.35
N PHE A 349 4.76 -23.21 -9.68
CA PHE A 349 4.07 -22.12 -8.98
C PHE A 349 2.70 -21.91 -9.64
N ASP A 350 1.79 -22.79 -9.34
CA ASP A 350 0.44 -22.82 -9.91
C ASP A 350 -0.54 -21.90 -9.17
N ARG A 351 -0.11 -21.32 -8.06
CA ARG A 351 -0.88 -20.35 -7.28
C ARG A 351 -0.05 -19.08 -7.06
N GLU A 352 -0.66 -17.95 -7.39
CA GLU A 352 -0.07 -16.63 -7.19
C GLU A 352 -0.93 -15.87 -6.20
N ILE A 353 -0.29 -15.27 -5.20
CA ILE A 353 -0.94 -14.43 -4.18
C ILE A 353 -0.27 -13.06 -4.21
N GLU A 354 -1.06 -12.05 -4.53
CA GLU A 354 -0.61 -10.67 -4.52
C GLU A 354 -0.71 -10.10 -3.10
N ILE A 355 0.41 -9.67 -2.55
CA ILE A 355 0.50 -8.95 -1.28
C ILE A 355 0.47 -7.46 -1.58
N LYS A 356 -0.58 -6.79 -1.15
CA LYS A 356 -0.81 -5.37 -1.42
C LYS A 356 -0.20 -4.47 -0.34
N VAL A 357 -0.20 -3.17 -0.61
CA VAL A 357 0.06 -2.15 0.43
C VAL A 357 -1.09 -2.20 1.44
N PRO A 358 -0.81 -2.12 2.75
CA PRO A 358 -1.85 -2.28 3.78
C PRO A 358 -2.91 -1.18 3.70
N SER A 359 -4.17 -1.58 3.90
CA SER A 359 -5.32 -0.67 4.09
C SER A 359 -5.16 0.17 5.36
N ARG A 360 -6.08 1.10 5.61
CA ARG A 360 -6.08 1.87 6.85
C ARG A 360 -6.19 0.98 8.09
N GLU A 361 -7.11 0.01 8.05
CA GLU A 361 -7.31 -0.98 9.12
C GLU A 361 -6.04 -1.83 9.30
N GLY A 362 -5.47 -2.30 8.19
CA GLY A 362 -4.22 -3.07 8.22
C GLY A 362 -3.03 -2.26 8.77
N ARG A 363 -2.95 -0.95 8.48
CA ARG A 363 -1.92 -0.09 9.09
C ARG A 363 -2.12 0.07 10.60
N LEU A 364 -3.36 0.18 11.06
CA LEU A 364 -3.67 0.21 12.48
C LEU A 364 -3.21 -1.07 13.18
N GLU A 365 -3.53 -2.23 12.62
CA GLU A 365 -3.09 -3.52 13.16
C GLU A 365 -1.55 -3.63 13.21
N ILE A 366 -0.86 -3.25 12.13
CA ILE A 366 0.60 -3.26 12.07
C ILE A 366 1.20 -2.33 13.14
N LEU A 367 0.63 -1.13 13.34
CA LEU A 367 1.05 -0.21 14.39
C LEU A 367 0.84 -0.84 15.77
N GLN A 368 -0.32 -1.46 16.02
CA GLN A 368 -0.60 -2.17 17.29
C GLN A 368 0.39 -3.30 17.54
N ILE A 369 0.74 -4.07 16.51
CA ILE A 369 1.73 -5.15 16.59
C ILE A 369 3.10 -4.59 17.00
N HIS A 370 3.58 -3.55 16.32
CA HIS A 370 4.91 -2.99 16.59
C HIS A 370 4.99 -2.14 17.86
N THR A 371 3.87 -1.70 18.39
CA THR A 371 3.81 -0.96 19.68
C THR A 371 3.38 -1.83 20.85
N ARG A 372 3.09 -3.12 20.64
CA ARG A 372 2.57 -4.07 21.65
C ARG A 372 3.37 -4.08 22.95
N GLY A 373 4.67 -3.85 22.90
CA GLY A 373 5.54 -3.78 24.06
C GLY A 373 6.07 -2.38 24.39
N MET A 374 5.53 -1.31 23.81
CA MET A 374 6.01 0.04 24.04
C MET A 374 5.17 0.75 25.12
N PRO A 375 5.81 1.40 26.10
CA PRO A 375 5.09 2.23 27.09
C PRO A 375 4.59 3.51 26.42
N LEU A 376 3.42 3.45 25.77
CA LEU A 376 2.80 4.58 25.10
C LEU A 376 2.12 5.53 26.11
N LYS A 377 2.26 6.84 25.91
CA LYS A 377 1.57 7.87 26.67
C LYS A 377 0.93 8.88 25.70
N ASP A 378 -0.40 9.02 25.78
CA ASP A 378 -1.19 9.98 25.00
C ASP A 378 -0.99 9.84 23.46
N VAL A 379 -0.79 8.61 22.97
CA VAL A 379 -0.61 8.29 21.54
C VAL A 379 -1.87 7.62 21.01
N ASP A 380 -2.51 8.24 20.02
CA ASP A 380 -3.64 7.63 19.29
C ASP A 380 -3.14 6.96 18.00
N LEU A 381 -3.00 5.64 18.01
CA LEU A 381 -2.58 4.86 16.85
C LEU A 381 -3.56 4.96 15.69
N HIS A 382 -4.84 5.24 15.96
CA HIS A 382 -5.84 5.42 14.93
C HIS A 382 -5.58 6.69 14.10
N GLU A 383 -5.17 7.80 14.73
CA GLU A 383 -4.74 9.02 14.04
C GLU A 383 -3.55 8.72 13.11
N TYR A 384 -2.55 7.99 13.62
CA TYR A 384 -1.37 7.63 12.81
C TYR A 384 -1.71 6.66 11.67
N SER A 385 -2.69 5.77 11.83
CA SER A 385 -3.12 4.90 10.72
C SER A 385 -3.70 5.68 9.54
N ILE A 386 -4.33 6.83 9.79
CA ILE A 386 -4.83 7.75 8.76
C ILE A 386 -3.66 8.46 8.08
N ARG A 387 -2.75 9.02 8.88
CA ARG A 387 -1.65 9.88 8.41
C ARG A 387 -0.54 9.12 7.68
N THR A 388 -0.37 7.84 7.96
CA THR A 388 0.66 6.97 7.32
C THR A 388 0.20 6.35 6.00
N HIS A 389 -0.54 7.11 5.21
CA HIS A 389 -0.97 6.66 3.89
C HIS A 389 0.23 6.30 2.99
N GLY A 390 0.17 5.15 2.30
CA GLY A 390 1.28 4.67 1.45
C GLY A 390 2.46 4.03 2.19
N PHE A 391 2.43 3.96 3.52
CA PHE A 391 3.42 3.22 4.30
C PHE A 391 3.20 1.72 4.17
N VAL A 392 4.27 0.97 3.98
CA VAL A 392 4.27 -0.49 4.05
C VAL A 392 4.59 -0.96 5.48
N GLY A 393 4.45 -2.25 5.75
CA GLY A 393 4.73 -2.81 7.08
C GLY A 393 6.13 -2.47 7.60
N ALA A 394 7.15 -2.50 6.75
CA ALA A 394 8.51 -2.13 7.11
C ALA A 394 8.67 -0.65 7.50
N ASP A 395 7.92 0.25 6.86
CA ASP A 395 7.94 1.69 7.18
C ASP A 395 7.27 1.97 8.53
N LEU A 396 6.14 1.29 8.80
CA LEU A 396 5.43 1.40 10.07
C LEU A 396 6.29 0.85 11.22
N ALA A 397 7.01 -0.25 10.99
CA ALA A 397 7.98 -0.78 11.94
C ALA A 397 9.13 0.22 12.18
N ALA A 398 9.64 0.87 11.12
CA ALA A 398 10.65 1.91 11.22
C ALA A 398 10.12 3.12 11.99
N LEU A 399 8.89 3.56 11.74
CA LEU A 399 8.23 4.66 12.45
C LEU A 399 8.17 4.39 13.96
N CYS A 400 7.68 3.23 14.36
CA CYS A 400 7.61 2.84 15.77
C CYS A 400 9.00 2.79 16.41
N ARG A 401 10.00 2.27 15.68
CA ARG A 401 11.39 2.20 16.15
C ARG A 401 11.99 3.60 16.32
N GLU A 402 11.82 4.50 15.35
CA GLU A 402 12.32 5.86 15.45
C GLU A 402 11.63 6.64 16.57
N ALA A 403 10.31 6.49 16.77
CA ALA A 403 9.61 7.10 17.90
C ALA A 403 10.19 6.63 19.24
N ALA A 404 10.47 5.34 19.39
CA ALA A 404 11.15 4.80 20.56
C ALA A 404 12.58 5.36 20.73
N MET A 405 13.32 5.55 19.61
CA MET A 405 14.65 6.18 19.65
C MET A 405 14.61 7.64 20.05
N TYR A 406 13.57 8.40 19.63
CA TYR A 406 13.38 9.78 20.10
C TYR A 406 13.08 9.84 21.60
N ALA A 407 12.22 8.96 22.10
CA ALA A 407 11.98 8.84 23.54
C ALA A 407 13.27 8.52 24.31
N LEU A 408 14.09 7.62 23.81
CA LEU A 408 15.40 7.27 24.39
C LEU A 408 16.35 8.48 24.38
N ARG A 409 16.47 9.20 23.26
CA ARG A 409 17.34 10.40 23.14
C ARG A 409 16.95 11.48 24.15
N ARG A 410 15.65 11.62 24.46
CA ARG A 410 15.14 12.58 25.46
C ARG A 410 15.60 12.23 26.87
N VAL A 411 15.71 10.96 27.20
CA VAL A 411 16.07 10.47 28.53
C VAL A 411 17.60 10.29 28.67
N LEU A 412 18.32 10.07 27.56
CA LEU A 412 19.76 9.81 27.52
C LEU A 412 20.62 10.81 28.32
N PRO A 413 20.35 12.14 28.32
CA PRO A 413 21.14 13.10 29.13
C PRO A 413 21.03 12.90 30.64
N LYS A 414 20.00 12.15 31.12
CA LYS A 414 19.78 11.84 32.53
C LYS A 414 20.48 10.55 32.96
N ILE A 415 20.99 9.77 32.00
CA ILE A 415 21.63 8.49 32.21
C ILE A 415 23.15 8.71 32.33
N ASP A 416 23.71 8.32 33.45
CA ASP A 416 25.15 8.24 33.61
C ASP A 416 25.63 6.95 32.92
N LEU A 417 26.30 7.11 31.78
CA LEU A 417 26.83 5.98 30.96
C LEU A 417 28.01 5.25 31.62
N GLU A 418 28.58 5.78 32.69
CA GLU A 418 29.66 5.13 33.44
C GLU A 418 29.15 4.17 34.51
N THR A 419 27.85 4.22 34.85
CA THR A 419 27.25 3.31 35.82
C THR A 419 26.77 2.01 35.16
N GLU A 420 27.09 0.87 35.72
CA GLU A 420 26.66 -0.44 35.19
C GLU A 420 25.15 -0.69 35.25
N THR A 421 24.40 0.08 36.04
CA THR A 421 22.96 -0.08 36.24
C THR A 421 22.22 1.22 36.10
N ILE A 422 21.17 1.25 35.27
CA ILE A 422 20.28 2.41 35.09
C ILE A 422 19.29 2.44 36.28
N PRO A 423 19.14 3.60 36.98
CA PRO A 423 18.18 3.73 38.06
C PRO A 423 16.74 3.41 37.60
N PRO A 424 15.95 2.66 38.37
CA PRO A 424 14.56 2.30 38.02
C PRO A 424 13.68 3.53 37.74
N GLU A 425 13.94 4.64 38.40
CA GLU A 425 13.19 5.91 38.24
C GLU A 425 13.28 6.45 36.81
N ILE A 426 14.47 6.34 36.18
CA ILE A 426 14.70 6.77 34.81
C ILE A 426 13.98 5.83 33.83
N LEU A 427 13.92 4.54 34.12
CA LEU A 427 13.18 3.57 33.31
C LEU A 427 11.67 3.83 33.34
N PHE A 428 11.10 4.25 34.46
CA PHE A 428 9.69 4.64 34.58
C PHE A 428 9.35 5.95 33.83
N GLU A 429 10.33 6.86 33.70
CA GLU A 429 10.18 8.09 32.89
C GLU A 429 10.21 7.81 31.38
N LEU A 430 10.78 6.71 30.96
CA LEU A 430 10.89 6.36 29.55
C LEU A 430 9.53 5.94 28.99
N LYS A 431 8.77 6.92 28.51
CA LYS A 431 7.48 6.73 27.83
C LYS A 431 7.55 7.33 26.44
N VAL A 432 7.01 6.64 25.46
CA VAL A 432 6.90 7.12 24.08
C VAL A 432 5.66 8.01 23.99
N THR A 433 5.85 9.26 23.63
CA THR A 433 4.81 10.27 23.60
C THR A 433 4.38 10.62 22.17
N ARG A 434 3.30 11.39 22.03
CA ARG A 434 2.85 11.92 20.75
C ARG A 434 3.95 12.72 20.05
N ASP A 435 4.71 13.55 20.78
CA ASP A 435 5.79 14.35 20.20
C ASP A 435 6.91 13.50 19.59
N ASP A 436 7.23 12.35 20.22
CA ASP A 436 8.23 11.42 19.70
C ASP A 436 7.77 10.79 18.36
N PHE A 437 6.47 10.48 18.22
CA PHE A 437 5.89 10.02 16.96
C PHE A 437 5.84 11.13 15.91
N GLU A 438 5.54 12.37 16.28
CA GLU A 438 5.56 13.51 15.34
C GLU A 438 6.95 13.76 14.77
N GLU A 439 8.00 13.69 15.59
CA GLU A 439 9.37 13.81 15.11
C GLU A 439 9.78 12.61 14.23
N ALA A 440 9.37 11.39 14.59
CA ALA A 440 9.62 10.20 13.78
C ALA A 440 8.92 10.27 12.41
N MET A 441 7.70 10.80 12.34
CA MET A 441 6.97 11.02 11.09
C MET A 441 7.68 11.96 10.11
N LYS A 442 8.47 12.89 10.58
CA LYS A 442 9.26 13.78 9.72
C LYS A 442 10.44 13.06 9.08
N PHE A 443 10.89 11.97 9.67
CA PHE A 443 12.11 11.27 9.26
C PHE A 443 11.82 10.04 8.41
N VAL A 444 10.71 9.36 8.64
CA VAL A 444 10.36 8.12 7.93
C VAL A 444 9.51 8.44 6.71
N GLU A 445 10.09 8.20 5.53
CA GLU A 445 9.40 8.34 4.25
C GLU A 445 8.80 7.01 3.80
N PRO A 446 7.60 6.99 3.18
CA PRO A 446 6.96 5.78 2.71
C PRO A 446 7.76 5.10 1.57
N SER A 447 8.14 3.83 1.77
CA SER A 447 8.94 3.06 0.80
C SER A 447 8.17 2.72 -0.47
N ALA A 448 6.84 2.54 -0.38
CA ALA A 448 6.00 2.36 -1.56
C ALA A 448 6.08 3.54 -2.53
N MET A 449 6.45 4.72 -2.03
CA MET A 449 6.63 5.92 -2.85
C MET A 449 7.97 6.00 -3.56
N ARG A 450 9.03 5.37 -3.04
CA ARG A 450 10.35 5.41 -3.70
C ARG A 450 10.37 4.63 -5.02
N GLU A 451 9.56 3.59 -5.15
CA GLU A 451 9.42 2.82 -6.40
C GLU A 451 8.27 3.31 -7.29
N VAL A 452 7.35 4.11 -6.75
CA VAL A 452 6.24 4.75 -7.44
C VAL A 452 6.37 6.23 -7.19
N LEU A 453 6.27 7.07 -8.22
CA LEU A 453 6.06 8.51 -8.06
C LEU A 453 4.63 8.73 -7.50
N LEU A 454 4.42 8.36 -6.23
CA LEU A 454 3.18 8.65 -5.52
C LEU A 454 3.36 10.04 -4.89
N GLU A 455 2.55 11.00 -5.28
CA GLU A 455 2.37 12.22 -4.50
C GLU A 455 1.31 11.97 -3.44
N ILE A 456 1.55 12.37 -2.20
CA ILE A 456 0.48 12.59 -1.23
C ILE A 456 0.10 14.07 -1.36
N PRO A 457 -0.95 14.39 -2.08
CA PRO A 457 -1.40 15.77 -2.12
C PRO A 457 -1.97 16.11 -0.75
N ASN A 458 -1.55 17.23 -0.19
CA ASN A 458 -2.11 17.77 1.06
C ASN A 458 -2.99 18.98 0.73
N VAL A 459 -3.93 18.78 -0.19
CA VAL A 459 -4.86 19.83 -0.66
C VAL A 459 -6.26 19.47 -0.21
N LYS A 460 -6.87 20.29 0.62
CA LYS A 460 -8.26 20.12 1.08
C LYS A 460 -9.22 20.92 0.21
N TRP A 461 -10.53 20.57 0.22
CA TRP A 461 -11.56 21.33 -0.49
C TRP A 461 -11.64 22.79 -0.09
N GLU A 462 -11.26 23.13 1.16
CA GLU A 462 -11.21 24.50 1.68
C GLU A 462 -10.18 25.39 0.96
N GLN A 463 -9.16 24.77 0.32
CA GLN A 463 -8.12 25.46 -0.43
C GLN A 463 -8.49 25.65 -1.92
N VAL A 464 -9.66 25.17 -2.34
CA VAL A 464 -10.21 25.36 -3.67
C VAL A 464 -11.38 26.34 -3.57
N GLY A 465 -11.20 27.57 -4.04
CA GLY A 465 -12.25 28.60 -4.01
C GLY A 465 -13.27 28.40 -5.14
N GLY A 466 -14.55 28.43 -4.83
CA GLY A 466 -15.66 28.24 -5.76
C GLY A 466 -15.75 26.86 -6.36
N LEU A 467 -16.34 26.73 -7.56
CA LEU A 467 -16.51 25.48 -8.32
C LEU A 467 -17.34 24.42 -7.58
N GLU A 468 -18.35 24.81 -6.80
CA GLU A 468 -19.13 23.91 -5.93
C GLU A 468 -19.78 22.76 -6.71
N HIS A 469 -20.29 23.06 -7.92
CA HIS A 469 -20.87 22.02 -8.77
C HIS A 469 -19.82 20.98 -9.20
N VAL A 470 -18.65 21.44 -9.62
CA VAL A 470 -17.54 20.55 -10.03
C VAL A 470 -17.06 19.70 -8.84
N LYS A 471 -16.97 20.31 -7.65
CA LYS A 471 -16.63 19.59 -6.41
C LYS A 471 -17.66 18.50 -6.11
N GLN A 472 -18.97 18.81 -6.24
CA GLN A 472 -20.03 17.85 -5.98
C GLN A 472 -20.00 16.70 -6.99
N GLU A 473 -19.82 16.97 -8.28
CA GLU A 473 -19.70 15.92 -9.30
C GLU A 473 -18.48 15.01 -9.03
N LEU A 474 -17.34 15.56 -8.62
CA LEU A 474 -16.15 14.79 -8.29
C LEU A 474 -16.36 13.94 -7.02
N LYS A 475 -17.03 14.47 -5.99
CA LYS A 475 -17.39 13.70 -4.79
C LYS A 475 -18.23 12.48 -5.14
N GLU A 476 -19.26 12.67 -5.96
CA GLU A 476 -20.15 11.61 -6.39
C GLU A 476 -19.46 10.57 -7.27
N ALA A 477 -18.59 11.01 -8.16
CA ALA A 477 -17.94 10.15 -9.14
C ALA A 477 -16.72 9.39 -8.61
N VAL A 478 -15.99 9.95 -7.63
CA VAL A 478 -14.73 9.39 -7.11
C VAL A 478 -14.81 9.00 -5.66
N GLU A 479 -15.21 9.91 -4.77
CA GLU A 479 -15.17 9.70 -3.32
C GLU A 479 -16.16 8.63 -2.88
N LEU A 480 -17.38 8.67 -3.39
CA LEU A 480 -18.45 7.72 -3.04
C LEU A 480 -18.09 6.28 -3.41
N PRO A 481 -17.61 5.95 -4.63
CA PRO A 481 -17.21 4.60 -4.98
C PRO A 481 -16.04 4.06 -4.16
N ILE A 482 -15.09 4.92 -3.76
CA ILE A 482 -13.93 4.53 -2.96
C ILE A 482 -14.32 4.29 -1.50
N LYS A 483 -15.08 5.23 -0.87
CA LYS A 483 -15.46 5.16 0.55
C LYS A 483 -16.60 4.16 0.81
N ARG A 484 -17.51 3.95 -0.13
CA ARG A 484 -18.70 3.12 0.05
C ARG A 484 -18.92 2.13 -1.12
N PRO A 485 -17.97 1.23 -1.38
CA PRO A 485 -18.04 0.25 -2.47
C PRO A 485 -19.19 -0.75 -2.27
N ASP A 486 -19.64 -0.95 -1.03
CA ASP A 486 -20.78 -1.79 -0.63
C ASP A 486 -22.08 -1.37 -1.31
N ILE A 487 -22.33 -0.07 -1.44
CA ILE A 487 -23.53 0.46 -2.10
C ILE A 487 -23.55 0.06 -3.57
N PHE A 488 -22.45 0.24 -4.28
CA PHE A 488 -22.34 -0.08 -5.71
C PHE A 488 -22.51 -1.58 -5.96
N LYS A 489 -21.92 -2.42 -5.09
CA LYS A 489 -22.10 -3.88 -5.14
C LYS A 489 -23.56 -4.29 -4.90
N LYS A 490 -24.24 -3.67 -3.93
CA LYS A 490 -25.66 -3.96 -3.59
C LYS A 490 -26.60 -3.66 -4.74
N PHE A 491 -26.41 -2.52 -5.42
CA PHE A 491 -27.24 -2.11 -6.55
C PHE A 491 -26.76 -2.64 -7.90
N LYS A 492 -25.62 -3.38 -7.93
CA LYS A 492 -24.98 -3.88 -9.16
C LYS A 492 -24.67 -2.78 -10.19
N ILE A 493 -24.36 -1.58 -9.70
CA ILE A 493 -23.96 -0.45 -10.53
C ILE A 493 -22.44 -0.47 -10.64
N ARG A 494 -21.92 -0.30 -11.86
CA ARG A 494 -20.47 -0.16 -12.07
C ARG A 494 -20.04 1.26 -11.72
N PRO A 495 -18.98 1.44 -10.90
CA PRO A 495 -18.37 2.75 -10.71
C PRO A 495 -17.85 3.31 -12.04
N LEU A 496 -17.74 4.62 -12.13
CA LEU A 496 -17.16 5.29 -13.30
C LEU A 496 -15.67 4.94 -13.41
N SER A 497 -15.21 4.63 -14.60
CA SER A 497 -13.81 4.23 -14.85
C SER A 497 -12.90 5.44 -15.05
N GLY A 498 -13.38 6.52 -15.65
CA GLY A 498 -12.59 7.68 -15.95
C GLY A 498 -13.37 9.00 -16.02
N ILE A 499 -12.69 10.07 -15.65
CA ILE A 499 -13.20 11.45 -15.62
C ILE A 499 -12.24 12.32 -16.39
N LEU A 500 -12.78 13.13 -17.32
CA LEU A 500 -12.01 14.13 -18.06
C LEU A 500 -12.38 15.53 -17.57
N LEU A 501 -11.41 16.22 -16.96
CA LEU A 501 -11.51 17.63 -16.60
C LEU A 501 -11.04 18.47 -17.81
N TYR A 502 -11.90 19.33 -18.34
CA TYR A 502 -11.53 20.20 -19.45
C TYR A 502 -11.91 21.64 -19.17
N GLY A 503 -11.13 22.56 -19.73
CA GLY A 503 -11.33 24.01 -19.53
C GLY A 503 -10.08 24.79 -19.90
N VAL A 504 -10.18 26.12 -19.92
CA VAL A 504 -9.05 26.99 -20.23
C VAL A 504 -7.91 26.84 -19.21
N THR A 505 -6.71 27.28 -19.55
CA THR A 505 -5.53 27.17 -18.69
C THR A 505 -5.70 27.98 -17.40
N GLY A 506 -5.22 27.44 -16.26
CA GLY A 506 -5.20 28.15 -14.97
C GLY A 506 -6.49 28.07 -14.16
N THR A 507 -7.50 27.27 -14.57
CA THR A 507 -8.80 27.11 -13.88
C THR A 507 -8.75 26.15 -12.70
N GLY A 508 -7.58 25.60 -12.34
CA GLY A 508 -7.42 24.72 -11.15
C GLY A 508 -7.68 23.23 -11.36
N LYS A 509 -7.67 22.71 -12.60
CA LYS A 509 -7.90 21.27 -12.90
C LYS A 509 -7.00 20.33 -12.13
N THR A 510 -5.70 20.62 -12.08
CA THR A 510 -4.70 19.85 -11.32
C THR A 510 -4.93 19.98 -9.82
N LEU A 511 -5.34 21.15 -9.33
CA LEU A 511 -5.67 21.38 -7.93
C LEU A 511 -6.91 20.59 -7.50
N LEU A 512 -7.95 20.55 -8.33
CA LEU A 512 -9.15 19.73 -8.10
C LEU A 512 -8.82 18.23 -8.01
N ALA A 513 -7.95 17.73 -8.92
CA ALA A 513 -7.52 16.34 -8.89
C ALA A 513 -6.72 16.00 -7.61
N LYS A 514 -5.89 16.92 -7.14
CA LYS A 514 -5.17 16.77 -5.87
C LYS A 514 -6.13 16.80 -4.67
N ALA A 515 -7.10 17.71 -4.67
CA ALA A 515 -8.07 17.84 -3.59
C ALA A 515 -8.93 16.58 -3.45
N ILE A 516 -9.47 16.05 -4.56
CA ILE A 516 -10.28 14.82 -4.51
C ILE A 516 -9.45 13.59 -4.06
N ALA A 517 -8.17 13.52 -4.41
CA ALA A 517 -7.30 12.44 -3.95
C ALA A 517 -7.06 12.51 -2.43
N THR A 518 -6.83 13.70 -1.88
CA THR A 518 -6.69 13.92 -0.44
C THR A 518 -7.97 13.52 0.30
N GLU A 519 -9.11 14.01 -0.16
CA GLU A 519 -10.41 13.80 0.52
C GLU A 519 -10.93 12.36 0.38
N SER A 520 -10.60 11.66 -0.71
CA SER A 520 -10.97 10.24 -0.90
C SER A 520 -10.00 9.28 -0.22
N GLU A 521 -8.94 9.77 0.42
CA GLU A 521 -7.86 8.96 1.01
C GLU A 521 -7.24 7.97 0.00
N ALA A 522 -7.20 8.35 -1.29
CA ALA A 522 -6.66 7.53 -2.35
C ALA A 522 -5.22 7.91 -2.70
N ASN A 523 -4.42 6.92 -3.09
CA ASN A 523 -3.07 7.14 -3.60
C ASN A 523 -3.12 7.93 -4.90
N PHE A 524 -2.33 9.01 -5.02
CA PHE A 524 -2.32 9.88 -6.19
C PHE A 524 -1.07 9.63 -7.03
N ILE A 525 -1.27 9.25 -8.29
CA ILE A 525 -0.20 8.97 -9.25
C ILE A 525 -0.27 10.02 -10.35
N PRO A 526 0.51 11.12 -10.25
CA PRO A 526 0.56 12.11 -11.31
C PRO A 526 1.36 11.60 -12.51
N VAL A 527 0.82 11.81 -13.67
CA VAL A 527 1.43 11.46 -14.97
C VAL A 527 1.39 12.69 -15.86
N ARG A 528 2.55 13.25 -16.18
CA ARG A 528 2.63 14.37 -17.11
C ARG A 528 2.81 13.86 -18.53
N GLY A 529 2.02 14.40 -19.45
CA GLY A 529 2.04 13.99 -20.86
C GLY A 529 3.44 13.90 -21.47
N PRO A 530 4.28 14.94 -21.37
CA PRO A 530 5.63 14.93 -21.93
C PRO A 530 6.58 13.90 -21.33
N GLU A 531 6.39 13.45 -20.08
CA GLU A 531 7.27 12.50 -19.39
C GLU A 531 7.16 11.06 -19.94
N ILE A 532 6.07 10.75 -20.62
CA ILE A 532 5.85 9.43 -21.24
C ILE A 532 6.64 9.27 -22.54
N PHE A 533 6.99 10.38 -23.20
CA PHE A 533 7.75 10.30 -24.44
C PHE A 533 9.22 10.02 -24.21
N SER A 534 9.63 8.77 -24.43
CA SER A 534 11.03 8.34 -24.47
C SER A 534 11.57 8.39 -25.91
N LYS A 535 12.89 8.59 -26.03
CA LYS A 535 13.60 8.51 -27.32
C LYS A 535 13.63 7.10 -27.93
N TRP A 536 13.26 6.06 -27.15
CA TRP A 536 13.34 4.67 -27.57
C TRP A 536 11.97 4.06 -27.83
N VAL A 537 11.84 3.38 -28.96
CA VAL A 537 10.60 2.68 -29.37
C VAL A 537 10.29 1.56 -28.36
N GLY A 538 9.05 1.53 -27.83
CA GLY A 538 8.58 0.54 -26.87
C GLY A 538 8.75 0.88 -25.39
N GLU A 539 9.55 1.90 -25.02
CA GLU A 539 9.67 2.33 -23.62
C GLU A 539 8.43 3.09 -23.14
N SER A 540 7.82 3.89 -24.00
CA SER A 540 6.60 4.64 -23.67
C SER A 540 5.40 3.71 -23.39
N GLU A 541 5.25 2.62 -24.14
CA GLU A 541 4.21 1.61 -23.89
C GLU A 541 4.47 0.87 -22.57
N ARG A 542 5.75 0.56 -22.27
CA ARG A 542 6.15 -0.07 -21.02
C ARG A 542 5.86 0.86 -19.84
N ALA A 543 6.15 2.17 -19.98
CA ALA A 543 5.88 3.17 -18.95
C ALA A 543 4.39 3.24 -18.60
N ILE A 544 3.49 3.27 -19.60
CA ILE A 544 2.03 3.25 -19.36
C ILE A 544 1.63 1.97 -18.63
N ARG A 545 2.08 0.81 -19.09
CA ARG A 545 1.77 -0.48 -18.44
C ARG A 545 2.26 -0.51 -16.99
N ASP A 546 3.43 0.02 -16.72
CA ASP A 546 4.00 0.10 -15.38
C ASP A 546 3.22 1.05 -14.47
N ILE A 547 2.74 2.20 -14.99
CA ILE A 547 1.88 3.14 -14.25
C ILE A 547 0.58 2.45 -13.81
N PHE A 548 -0.13 1.79 -14.73
CA PHE A 548 -1.39 1.11 -14.40
C PHE A 548 -1.18 -0.11 -13.50
N ARG A 549 -0.07 -0.84 -13.65
CA ARG A 549 0.31 -1.90 -12.71
C ARG A 549 0.51 -1.35 -11.30
N LYS A 550 1.26 -0.26 -11.16
CA LYS A 550 1.51 0.43 -9.91
C LYS A 550 0.21 0.95 -9.29
N ALA A 551 -0.69 1.50 -10.10
CA ALA A 551 -1.99 1.97 -9.64
C ALA A 551 -2.84 0.82 -9.05
N ARG A 552 -2.84 -0.33 -9.69
CA ARG A 552 -3.51 -1.52 -9.16
C ARG A 552 -2.89 -2.02 -7.86
N GLN A 553 -1.58 -1.98 -7.73
CA GLN A 553 -0.85 -2.39 -6.51
C GLN A 553 -1.06 -1.43 -5.34
N ALA A 554 -1.24 -0.15 -5.65
CA ALA A 554 -1.47 0.91 -4.66
C ALA A 554 -2.96 1.26 -4.50
N ALA A 555 -3.88 0.40 -4.91
CA ALA A 555 -5.32 0.64 -4.76
C ALA A 555 -5.74 0.72 -3.27
N PRO A 556 -6.66 1.64 -2.87
CA PRO A 556 -7.36 2.60 -3.75
C PRO A 556 -6.45 3.70 -4.28
N SER A 557 -6.53 3.97 -5.60
CA SER A 557 -5.62 4.94 -6.24
C SER A 557 -6.30 5.75 -7.35
N ILE A 558 -5.79 6.97 -7.55
CA ILE A 558 -6.18 7.86 -8.63
C ILE A 558 -4.98 8.05 -9.55
N VAL A 559 -5.12 7.67 -10.81
CA VAL A 559 -4.13 7.99 -11.85
C VAL A 559 -4.54 9.29 -12.50
N PHE A 560 -3.71 10.31 -12.39
CA PHE A 560 -3.99 11.62 -12.92
C PHE A 560 -3.10 11.93 -14.12
N PHE A 561 -3.69 12.03 -15.32
CA PHE A 561 -3.00 12.47 -16.53
C PHE A 561 -3.16 13.97 -16.70
N ASP A 562 -2.09 14.74 -16.48
CA ASP A 562 -2.08 16.15 -16.80
C ASP A 562 -1.66 16.36 -18.27
N GLU A 563 -2.31 17.28 -18.95
CA GLU A 563 -2.08 17.55 -20.38
C GLU A 563 -2.18 16.27 -21.24
N ILE A 564 -3.27 15.49 -21.06
CA ILE A 564 -3.47 14.23 -21.79
C ILE A 564 -3.48 14.42 -23.31
N ASP A 565 -3.80 15.60 -23.80
CA ASP A 565 -3.76 15.99 -25.20
C ASP A 565 -2.35 15.89 -25.83
N ALA A 566 -1.29 15.97 -25.00
CA ALA A 566 0.07 15.72 -25.47
C ALA A 566 0.27 14.26 -25.90
N ILE A 567 -0.38 13.30 -25.20
CA ILE A 567 -0.19 11.86 -25.41
C ILE A 567 -1.22 11.30 -26.39
N ALA A 568 -2.47 11.76 -26.28
CA ALA A 568 -3.64 11.14 -26.88
C ALA A 568 -4.31 12.03 -27.97
N SER A 569 -3.51 12.60 -28.86
CA SER A 569 -4.00 13.43 -29.97
C SER A 569 -4.60 12.59 -31.11
N LYS A 570 -5.57 13.20 -31.84
CA LYS A 570 -6.25 12.60 -33.01
C LYS A 570 -5.26 12.06 -34.04
N ARG A 571 -5.61 10.95 -34.66
CA ARG A 571 -4.85 10.27 -35.71
C ARG A 571 -4.81 11.15 -36.97
N GLY A 572 -3.63 11.37 -37.56
CA GLY A 572 -3.53 11.99 -38.91
C GLY A 572 -2.73 13.28 -39.08
N GLY A 573 -2.01 13.77 -38.07
CA GLY A 573 -1.17 14.96 -38.15
C GLY A 573 0.32 14.70 -37.96
N PHE A 574 1.15 14.93 -38.97
CA PHE A 574 2.62 14.94 -38.99
C PHE A 574 3.44 13.69 -38.59
N ALA A 575 4.67 13.62 -39.05
CA ALA A 575 5.60 12.48 -39.13
C ALA A 575 6.04 11.80 -37.80
N GLY A 576 5.30 11.92 -36.72
CA GLY A 576 5.45 11.18 -35.45
C GLY A 576 4.32 10.17 -35.17
N SER A 577 3.42 9.92 -36.11
CA SER A 577 2.10 9.31 -35.89
C SER A 577 2.11 7.86 -35.39
N LYS A 578 3.09 7.03 -35.76
CA LYS A 578 3.08 5.61 -35.34
C LYS A 578 3.35 5.41 -33.86
N VAL A 579 4.24 6.20 -33.25
CA VAL A 579 4.55 6.08 -31.82
C VAL A 579 3.36 6.54 -30.97
N ASN A 580 2.72 7.64 -31.35
CA ASN A 580 1.53 8.14 -30.67
C ASN A 580 0.36 7.16 -30.77
N GLU A 581 0.14 6.52 -31.93
CA GLU A 581 -0.90 5.52 -32.11
C GLU A 581 -0.70 4.29 -31.19
N THR A 582 0.54 3.82 -31.07
CA THR A 582 0.84 2.67 -30.18
C THR A 582 0.65 3.03 -28.71
N ILE A 583 1.04 4.24 -28.29
CA ILE A 583 0.82 4.78 -26.93
C ILE A 583 -0.69 4.87 -26.63
N VAL A 584 -1.48 5.47 -27.54
CA VAL A 584 -2.95 5.57 -27.38
C VAL A 584 -3.59 4.19 -27.31
N ASN A 585 -3.21 3.26 -28.17
CA ASN A 585 -3.74 1.90 -28.15
C ASN A 585 -3.38 1.16 -26.86
N GLN A 586 -2.17 1.32 -26.30
CA GLN A 586 -1.79 0.76 -25.01
C GLN A 586 -2.60 1.39 -23.88
N LEU A 587 -2.78 2.73 -23.90
CA LEU A 587 -3.61 3.42 -22.90
C LEU A 587 -5.06 2.91 -22.94
N LEU A 588 -5.65 2.77 -24.12
CA LEU A 588 -7.00 2.22 -24.30
C LEU A 588 -7.09 0.80 -23.73
N SER A 589 -6.09 -0.06 -24.00
CA SER A 589 -6.04 -1.43 -23.50
C SER A 589 -5.95 -1.49 -21.98
N GLU A 590 -5.16 -0.61 -21.35
CA GLU A 590 -5.03 -0.56 -19.89
C GLU A 590 -6.30 -0.02 -19.21
N ILE A 591 -6.96 0.97 -19.82
CA ILE A 591 -8.25 1.51 -19.32
C ILE A 591 -9.34 0.43 -19.41
N ASP A 592 -9.46 -0.25 -20.54
CA ASP A 592 -10.43 -1.34 -20.72
C ASP A 592 -10.15 -2.48 -19.71
N GLY A 593 -8.89 -2.70 -19.31
CA GLY A 593 -8.47 -3.69 -18.31
C GLY A 593 -8.76 -3.30 -16.84
N LEU A 594 -9.19 -2.08 -16.55
CA LEU A 594 -9.57 -1.65 -15.20
C LEU A 594 -10.99 -2.07 -14.79
N GLN A 595 -11.83 -2.50 -15.73
CA GLN A 595 -13.30 -2.55 -15.60
C GLN A 595 -13.86 -3.48 -14.51
N ASP A 596 -13.12 -4.46 -13.96
CA ASP A 596 -13.82 -5.49 -13.17
C ASP A 596 -13.46 -5.62 -11.67
N ARG A 597 -12.35 -5.09 -11.16
CA ARG A 597 -11.98 -5.31 -9.73
C ARG A 597 -11.06 -4.27 -9.09
N SER A 598 -10.59 -3.27 -9.82
CA SER A 598 -9.60 -2.34 -9.26
C SER A 598 -10.30 -1.09 -8.71
N GLN A 599 -10.04 -0.79 -7.43
CA GLN A 599 -10.36 0.52 -6.84
C GLN A 599 -9.39 1.59 -7.39
N VAL A 600 -9.28 1.65 -8.73
CA VAL A 600 -8.44 2.61 -9.45
C VAL A 600 -9.36 3.50 -10.27
N VAL A 601 -9.27 4.81 -10.05
CA VAL A 601 -10.00 5.83 -10.81
C VAL A 601 -9.04 6.59 -11.69
N LEU A 602 -9.42 6.79 -12.94
CA LEU A 602 -8.65 7.58 -13.91
C LEU A 602 -9.20 9.00 -13.95
N ILE A 603 -8.34 9.99 -13.75
CA ILE A 603 -8.68 11.40 -13.95
C ILE A 603 -7.70 11.96 -14.98
N ALA A 604 -8.21 12.64 -15.99
CA ALA A 604 -7.38 13.33 -16.97
C ALA A 604 -7.74 14.82 -17.04
N ALA A 605 -6.75 15.66 -17.29
CA ALA A 605 -6.94 17.09 -17.52
C ALA A 605 -6.46 17.50 -18.92
N THR A 606 -7.22 18.36 -19.58
CA THR A 606 -6.83 18.93 -20.88
C THR A 606 -7.28 20.37 -21.03
N ASN A 607 -6.48 21.13 -21.75
CA ASN A 607 -6.83 22.48 -22.24
C ASN A 607 -7.34 22.44 -23.69
N ARG A 608 -7.22 21.29 -24.38
CA ARG A 608 -7.52 21.11 -25.81
C ARG A 608 -8.35 19.83 -26.03
N PRO A 609 -9.61 19.77 -25.56
CA PRO A 609 -10.46 18.60 -25.76
C PRO A 609 -10.78 18.32 -27.25
N ASP A 610 -10.62 19.32 -28.10
CA ASP A 610 -10.82 19.27 -29.56
C ASP A 610 -9.85 18.35 -30.30
N ILE A 611 -8.62 18.14 -29.75
CA ILE A 611 -7.60 17.33 -30.39
C ILE A 611 -7.51 15.90 -29.83
N LEU A 612 -8.29 15.55 -28.80
CA LEU A 612 -8.27 14.22 -28.23
C LEU A 612 -8.84 13.15 -29.18
N ASP A 613 -8.27 11.94 -29.13
CA ASP A 613 -8.81 10.79 -29.87
C ASP A 613 -10.21 10.44 -29.34
N SER A 614 -11.19 10.40 -30.24
CA SER A 614 -12.60 10.10 -29.93
C SER A 614 -12.78 8.70 -29.28
N ALA A 615 -11.84 7.78 -29.46
CA ALA A 615 -11.88 6.47 -28.82
C ALA A 615 -11.79 6.55 -27.28
N LEU A 616 -11.14 7.56 -26.73
CA LEU A 616 -11.06 7.79 -25.27
C LEU A 616 -12.38 8.27 -24.67
N LEU A 617 -13.20 8.95 -25.46
CA LEU A 617 -14.48 9.54 -25.02
C LEU A 617 -15.65 8.55 -25.11
N ARG A 618 -15.39 7.28 -25.46
CA ARG A 618 -16.43 6.26 -25.51
C ARG A 618 -16.79 5.76 -24.11
N PRO A 619 -18.05 5.37 -23.88
CA PRO A 619 -18.49 4.75 -22.62
C PRO A 619 -17.59 3.59 -22.19
N GLY A 620 -17.28 3.52 -20.90
CA GLY A 620 -16.34 2.55 -20.31
C GLY A 620 -14.91 3.04 -20.21
N ARG A 621 -14.62 4.30 -20.61
CA ARG A 621 -13.29 4.92 -20.55
C ARG A 621 -13.37 6.26 -19.81
N PHE A 622 -13.44 7.40 -20.50
CA PHE A 622 -13.78 8.66 -19.85
C PHE A 622 -15.32 8.84 -19.89
N ASP A 623 -15.96 8.28 -18.90
CA ASP A 623 -17.44 8.23 -18.80
C ASP A 623 -18.05 9.58 -18.42
N ARG A 624 -17.25 10.44 -17.77
CA ARG A 624 -17.70 11.75 -17.30
C ARG A 624 -16.78 12.83 -17.85
N LEU A 625 -17.39 13.82 -18.50
CA LEU A 625 -16.72 15.01 -18.99
C LEU A 625 -17.15 16.17 -18.10
N ILE A 626 -16.22 16.77 -17.36
CA ILE A 626 -16.51 17.84 -16.41
C ILE A 626 -15.85 19.13 -16.90
N TYR A 627 -16.66 20.12 -17.20
CA TYR A 627 -16.18 21.46 -17.57
C TYR A 627 -15.74 22.24 -16.32
N VAL A 628 -14.54 22.80 -16.35
CA VAL A 628 -14.00 23.67 -15.30
C VAL A 628 -13.97 25.11 -15.82
N PRO A 629 -14.97 25.94 -15.49
CA PRO A 629 -15.09 27.31 -15.96
C PRO A 629 -14.06 28.24 -15.33
N LEU A 630 -13.97 29.47 -15.86
CA LEU A 630 -13.30 30.55 -15.16
C LEU A 630 -14.10 30.94 -13.91
N PRO A 631 -13.40 31.37 -12.82
CA PRO A 631 -14.09 31.71 -11.58
C PRO A 631 -15.01 32.95 -11.76
N ASP A 632 -16.23 32.86 -11.30
CA ASP A 632 -17.17 33.95 -11.17
C ASP A 632 -16.75 34.97 -10.08
N GLU A 633 -17.49 36.05 -9.88
CA GLU A 633 -17.13 37.07 -8.87
C GLU A 633 -17.03 36.51 -7.46
N ALA A 634 -17.95 35.59 -7.10
CA ALA A 634 -17.94 34.95 -5.77
C ALA A 634 -16.74 34.02 -5.60
N ALA A 635 -16.44 33.19 -6.59
CA ALA A 635 -15.28 32.32 -6.58
C ALA A 635 -13.96 33.12 -6.58
N ARG A 636 -13.86 34.22 -7.35
CA ARG A 636 -12.68 35.10 -7.29
C ARG A 636 -12.46 35.71 -5.90
N PHE A 637 -13.54 36.11 -5.24
CA PHE A 637 -13.47 36.59 -3.87
C PHE A 637 -12.95 35.50 -2.91
N GLU A 638 -13.45 34.27 -3.02
CA GLU A 638 -12.96 33.13 -2.21
C GLU A 638 -11.50 32.80 -2.49
N ILE A 639 -11.10 32.76 -3.76
CA ILE A 639 -9.71 32.51 -4.16
C ILE A 639 -8.79 33.57 -3.57
N LEU A 640 -9.13 34.86 -3.71
CA LEU A 640 -8.36 35.94 -3.13
C LEU A 640 -8.28 35.84 -1.59
N LYS A 641 -9.38 35.46 -0.95
CA LYS A 641 -9.42 35.23 0.50
C LYS A 641 -8.49 34.09 0.93
N ILE A 642 -8.44 33.00 0.17
CA ILE A 642 -7.55 31.87 0.46
C ILE A 642 -6.09 32.31 0.40
N TYR A 643 -5.67 33.01 -0.67
CA TYR A 643 -4.29 33.46 -0.82
C TYR A 643 -3.88 34.60 0.12
N THR A 644 -4.83 35.41 0.60
CA THR A 644 -4.52 36.52 1.52
C THR A 644 -4.68 36.18 2.99
N ASN A 645 -5.26 35.02 3.32
CA ASN A 645 -5.60 34.64 4.73
C ASN A 645 -4.37 34.54 5.63
N GLU A 646 -3.23 34.13 5.09
CA GLU A 646 -1.96 33.98 5.83
C GLU A 646 -1.04 35.20 5.69
N MET A 647 -1.46 36.21 4.91
CA MET A 647 -0.67 37.43 4.68
C MET A 647 -1.04 38.51 5.69
N PRO A 648 -0.07 39.25 6.24
CA PRO A 648 -0.34 40.42 7.07
C PRO A 648 -0.93 41.53 6.19
N THR A 649 -2.27 41.66 6.15
CA THR A 649 -2.99 42.61 5.32
C THR A 649 -3.68 43.68 6.16
N LYS A 650 -3.70 44.94 5.69
CA LYS A 650 -4.41 46.02 6.28
C LYS A 650 -5.28 46.76 5.27
N ASP A 651 -6.53 47.03 5.65
CA ASP A 651 -7.52 47.77 4.82
C ASP A 651 -7.66 47.20 3.39
N LEU A 652 -7.74 45.88 3.26
CA LEU A 652 -7.87 45.21 1.98
C LEU A 652 -9.34 44.95 1.63
N ASP A 653 -9.83 45.59 0.58
CA ASP A 653 -11.16 45.31 0.02
C ASP A 653 -11.13 44.24 -1.05
N LEU A 654 -11.27 42.98 -0.64
CA LEU A 654 -11.30 41.83 -1.52
C LEU A 654 -12.49 41.83 -2.49
N LYS A 655 -13.62 42.45 -2.11
CA LYS A 655 -14.80 42.52 -2.97
C LYS A 655 -14.55 43.43 -4.19
N THR A 656 -13.92 44.57 -3.94
CA THR A 656 -13.54 45.50 -5.03
C THR A 656 -12.47 44.84 -5.94
N LEU A 657 -11.52 44.07 -5.40
CA LEU A 657 -10.56 43.30 -6.18
C LEU A 657 -11.23 42.24 -7.04
N ALA A 658 -12.18 41.47 -6.49
CA ALA A 658 -12.93 40.45 -7.20
C ALA A 658 -13.71 41.06 -8.41
N LYS A 659 -14.27 42.27 -8.24
CA LYS A 659 -14.93 43.00 -9.35
C LYS A 659 -13.96 43.47 -10.41
N LYS A 660 -12.77 43.97 -10.05
CA LYS A 660 -11.74 44.45 -10.99
C LYS A 660 -11.03 43.32 -11.75
N THR A 661 -11.12 42.09 -11.32
CA THR A 661 -10.40 40.92 -11.87
C THR A 661 -11.27 40.05 -12.77
N VAL A 662 -12.11 40.66 -13.62
CA VAL A 662 -12.91 39.91 -14.60
C VAL A 662 -12.00 39.15 -15.57
N ASN A 663 -12.38 37.91 -15.91
CA ASN A 663 -11.64 36.99 -16.80
C ASN A 663 -10.26 36.53 -16.25
N TYR A 664 -9.94 36.77 -14.98
CA TYR A 664 -8.77 36.22 -14.36
C TYR A 664 -9.02 34.75 -13.98
N SER A 665 -8.07 33.89 -14.31
CA SER A 665 -8.05 32.50 -13.82
C SER A 665 -7.55 32.42 -12.36
N GLY A 666 -7.69 31.26 -11.74
CA GLY A 666 -7.14 31.04 -10.41
C GLY A 666 -5.63 31.31 -10.33
N ALA A 667 -4.89 30.89 -11.36
CA ALA A 667 -3.45 31.14 -11.48
C ALA A 667 -3.10 32.62 -11.67
N ASP A 668 -3.96 33.39 -12.35
CA ASP A 668 -3.77 34.86 -12.50
C ASP A 668 -3.98 35.57 -11.17
N LEU A 669 -4.97 35.14 -10.36
CA LEU A 669 -5.24 35.71 -9.03
C LEU A 669 -4.10 35.37 -8.04
N GLU A 670 -3.56 34.17 -8.08
CA GLU A 670 -2.36 33.78 -7.33
C GLU A 670 -1.18 34.69 -7.71
N ASN A 671 -0.93 34.84 -9.00
CA ASN A 671 0.13 35.71 -9.51
C ASN A 671 -0.06 37.16 -9.11
N LEU A 672 -1.31 37.67 -9.11
CA LEU A 672 -1.65 39.00 -8.65
C LEU A 672 -1.23 39.22 -7.20
N CYS A 673 -1.57 38.28 -6.29
CA CYS A 673 -1.17 38.31 -4.89
C CYS A 673 0.36 38.29 -4.75
N ARG A 674 1.04 37.40 -5.49
CA ARG A 674 2.50 37.29 -5.49
C ARG A 674 3.18 38.58 -5.96
N VAL A 675 2.70 39.21 -7.05
CA VAL A 675 3.25 40.47 -7.55
C VAL A 675 3.02 41.61 -6.58
N ALA A 676 1.84 41.69 -5.91
CA ALA A 676 1.58 42.70 -4.90
C ALA A 676 2.56 42.60 -3.71
N VAL A 677 2.85 41.39 -3.23
CA VAL A 677 3.86 41.14 -2.19
C VAL A 677 5.26 41.53 -2.67
N MET A 678 5.62 41.19 -3.91
CA MET A 678 6.94 41.55 -4.46
C MET A 678 7.12 43.06 -4.61
N LEU A 679 6.06 43.82 -4.93
CA LEU A 679 6.07 45.27 -4.98
C LEU A 679 6.25 45.88 -3.60
N LEU A 680 5.61 45.29 -2.55
CA LEU A 680 5.81 45.70 -1.19
C LEU A 680 7.28 45.52 -0.78
N ILE A 681 7.85 44.32 -0.97
CA ILE A 681 9.25 44.00 -0.61
C ILE A 681 10.23 44.92 -1.35
N ARG A 682 9.99 45.24 -2.61
CA ARG A 682 10.84 46.18 -3.38
C ARG A 682 10.78 47.61 -2.87
N THR A 683 9.65 48.02 -2.32
CA THR A 683 9.45 49.40 -1.83
C THR A 683 9.99 49.55 -0.42
N ASN A 684 9.77 48.59 0.44
CA ASN A 684 10.25 48.57 1.82
C ASN A 684 10.36 47.10 2.33
N ILE A 685 11.57 46.64 2.56
CA ILE A 685 11.86 45.28 3.06
C ILE A 685 11.37 45.07 4.49
N GLU A 686 11.24 46.12 5.29
CA GLU A 686 10.81 46.10 6.69
C GLU A 686 9.28 46.38 6.83
N ALA A 687 8.53 46.37 5.73
CA ALA A 687 7.09 46.63 5.81
C ALA A 687 6.35 45.39 6.29
N ASP A 688 5.60 45.53 7.38
CA ASP A 688 4.87 44.46 8.06
C ASP A 688 3.45 44.24 7.51
N GLU A 689 2.92 45.12 6.65
CA GLU A 689 1.51 45.08 6.23
C GLU A 689 1.34 45.35 4.72
N LEU A 690 0.56 44.48 4.06
CA LEU A 690 0.20 44.61 2.65
C LEU A 690 -1.14 45.36 2.53
N ASN A 691 -1.20 46.46 1.74
CA ASN A 691 -2.40 47.28 1.55
C ASN A 691 -2.88 47.34 0.12
N MET A 692 -4.08 47.91 -0.08
CA MET A 692 -4.77 47.93 -1.38
C MET A 692 -3.96 48.58 -2.52
N ARG A 693 -3.11 49.56 -2.19
CA ARG A 693 -2.27 50.27 -3.19
C ARG A 693 -1.37 49.36 -4.00
N PHE A 694 -0.78 48.33 -3.34
CA PHE A 694 0.10 47.38 -4.02
C PHE A 694 -0.67 46.46 -4.95
N PHE A 695 -1.90 46.09 -4.57
CA PHE A 695 -2.78 45.33 -5.46
C PHE A 695 -3.21 46.14 -6.71
N GLU A 696 -3.46 47.43 -6.55
CA GLU A 696 -3.76 48.30 -7.72
C GLU A 696 -2.58 48.42 -8.69
N GLN A 697 -1.36 48.55 -8.15
CA GLN A 697 -0.16 48.53 -8.99
C GLN A 697 0.06 47.13 -9.62
N ALA A 698 -0.24 46.06 -8.90
CA ALA A 698 -0.14 44.73 -9.46
C ALA A 698 -1.15 44.47 -10.59
N LEU A 699 -2.36 45.03 -10.53
CA LEU A 699 -3.36 44.97 -11.61
C LEU A 699 -2.91 45.65 -12.91
N GLU A 700 -2.03 46.63 -12.82
CA GLU A 700 -1.44 47.24 -14.04
C GLU A 700 -0.45 46.28 -14.74
N ILE A 701 0.23 45.43 -13.97
CA ILE A 701 1.27 44.53 -14.44
C ILE A 701 0.68 43.18 -14.85
N VAL A 702 -0.18 42.60 -14.05
CA VAL A 702 -0.79 41.29 -14.28
C VAL A 702 -2.05 41.47 -15.11
N LYS A 703 -2.04 40.94 -16.32
CA LYS A 703 -3.21 40.92 -17.21
C LYS A 703 -3.82 39.53 -17.26
N PRO A 704 -5.15 39.40 -17.54
CA PRO A 704 -5.79 38.08 -17.62
C PRO A 704 -5.15 37.23 -18.73
N SER A 705 -4.80 36.00 -18.39
CA SER A 705 -4.21 35.02 -19.31
C SER A 705 -5.21 34.55 -20.38
N ASN A 706 -6.49 34.62 -20.05
CA ASN A 706 -7.60 34.19 -20.89
C ASN A 706 -8.52 35.38 -21.24
N PRO A 707 -8.15 36.21 -22.25
CA PRO A 707 -9.03 37.26 -22.72
C PRO A 707 -10.34 36.67 -23.28
N GLU A 708 -11.40 37.44 -23.26
CA GLU A 708 -12.76 37.01 -23.63
C GLU A 708 -12.83 36.33 -25.01
N GLU A 709 -12.08 36.82 -25.99
CA GLU A 709 -11.97 36.22 -27.32
C GLU A 709 -11.46 34.76 -27.28
N LYS A 710 -10.47 34.46 -26.44
CA LYS A 710 -9.95 33.08 -26.28
C LYS A 710 -10.97 32.16 -25.63
N VAL A 711 -11.73 32.66 -24.63
CA VAL A 711 -12.76 31.89 -23.97
C VAL A 711 -13.89 31.55 -24.93
N ILE A 712 -14.34 32.54 -25.74
CA ILE A 712 -15.35 32.34 -26.76
C ILE A 712 -14.87 31.36 -27.84
N GLN A 713 -13.61 31.46 -28.26
CA GLN A 713 -13.02 30.52 -29.23
C GLN A 713 -12.97 29.11 -28.66
N PHE A 714 -12.57 28.95 -27.40
CA PHE A 714 -12.54 27.68 -26.71
C PHE A 714 -13.95 27.06 -26.64
N MET A 715 -14.96 27.82 -26.25
CA MET A 715 -16.35 27.36 -26.19
C MET A 715 -16.89 26.92 -27.57
N LYS A 716 -16.62 27.69 -28.63
CA LYS A 716 -16.98 27.30 -29.99
C LYS A 716 -16.34 25.97 -30.41
N LEU A 717 -15.06 25.75 -30.06
CA LEU A 717 -14.35 24.49 -30.35
C LEU A 717 -14.93 23.32 -29.58
N VAL A 718 -15.27 23.50 -28.30
CA VAL A 718 -15.88 22.46 -27.45
C VAL A 718 -17.27 22.09 -27.96
N LYS A 719 -18.13 23.10 -28.28
CA LYS A 719 -19.48 22.88 -28.84
C LYS A 719 -19.42 22.08 -30.14
N ALA A 720 -18.47 22.39 -31.01
CA ALA A 720 -18.30 21.69 -32.29
C ALA A 720 -17.82 20.23 -32.16
N ASN A 721 -17.05 19.87 -31.10
CA ASN A 721 -16.44 18.54 -30.97
C ASN A 721 -17.11 17.63 -29.92
N LEU A 722 -17.71 18.19 -28.85
CA LEU A 722 -18.28 17.43 -27.74
C LEU A 722 -19.82 17.54 -27.64
N GLY A 723 -20.44 18.49 -28.36
CA GLY A 723 -21.89 18.73 -28.36
C GLY A 723 -22.36 19.73 -27.27
N GLU A 724 -23.63 20.12 -27.34
CA GLU A 724 -24.22 21.11 -26.42
C GLU A 724 -24.46 20.57 -25.01
N GLU A 725 -24.63 19.25 -24.86
CA GLU A 725 -24.91 18.59 -23.57
C GLU A 725 -23.74 18.65 -22.58
N CYS A 726 -22.53 19.06 -23.03
CA CYS A 726 -21.32 19.16 -22.23
C CYS A 726 -21.21 20.45 -21.40
N PHE A 727 -22.16 21.40 -21.54
CA PHE A 727 -22.17 22.66 -20.82
C PHE A 727 -23.22 22.65 -19.72
N LEU A 728 -22.88 23.17 -18.54
CA LEU A 728 -23.82 23.40 -17.45
C LEU A 728 -24.72 24.60 -17.76
N LYS A 729 -25.95 24.59 -17.26
CA LYS A 729 -26.94 25.69 -17.43
C LYS A 729 -26.48 27.06 -16.93
N GLU A 730 -25.41 27.11 -16.10
CA GLU A 730 -24.84 28.36 -15.56
C GLU A 730 -24.01 29.17 -16.59
N THR A 731 -23.76 28.60 -17.78
CA THR A 731 -23.03 29.34 -18.86
C THR A 731 -23.96 30.02 -19.84
N ASP A 732 -25.27 30.08 -19.55
CA ASP A 732 -26.27 30.64 -20.47
C ASP A 732 -26.02 32.11 -20.89
N GLU A 733 -25.53 32.96 -19.97
CA GLU A 733 -25.18 34.36 -20.30
C GLU A 733 -24.02 34.49 -21.29
N THR A 734 -23.05 33.59 -21.22
CA THR A 734 -21.91 33.59 -22.18
C THR A 734 -22.33 32.96 -23.50
N MET A 735 -23.25 31.98 -23.45
CA MET A 735 -23.81 31.36 -24.64
C MET A 735 -24.78 32.28 -25.40
N GLU A 736 -25.62 33.05 -24.68
CA GLU A 736 -26.45 34.10 -25.32
C GLU A 736 -25.61 35.14 -26.08
N LYS A 737 -24.47 35.56 -25.52
CA LYS A 737 -23.52 36.43 -26.24
C LYS A 737 -22.94 35.75 -27.47
N ILE A 738 -22.64 34.46 -27.41
CA ILE A 738 -22.13 33.68 -28.56
C ILE A 738 -23.20 33.53 -29.65
N GLU A 739 -24.45 33.36 -29.27
CA GLU A 739 -25.57 33.25 -30.22
C GLU A 739 -25.93 34.60 -30.83
N LEU A 740 -25.84 35.71 -30.08
CA LEU A 740 -26.05 37.08 -30.60
C LEU A 740 -24.96 37.55 -31.57
N GLU A 741 -23.70 37.12 -31.37
CA GLU A 741 -22.60 37.39 -32.29
C GLU A 741 -22.46 36.37 -33.44
N GLY A 742 -23.16 35.22 -33.33
CA GLY A 742 -23.03 34.06 -34.21
C GLY A 742 -24.00 33.98 -35.38
N SER A 743 -24.81 34.99 -35.67
CA SER A 743 -25.54 35.06 -36.97
C SER A 743 -24.60 35.59 -38.06
N PRO A 744 -23.96 34.73 -38.87
CA PRO A 744 -23.19 35.24 -40.00
C PRO A 744 -24.20 35.77 -41.03
N SER A 745 -24.02 37.01 -41.43
CA SER A 745 -24.55 37.44 -42.71
C SER A 745 -24.05 36.47 -43.77
N GLU A 746 -24.96 35.90 -44.56
CA GLU A 746 -24.72 34.86 -45.56
C GLU A 746 -23.79 35.26 -46.73
N ASP A 747 -23.08 36.39 -46.65
CA ASP A 747 -22.33 36.96 -47.79
C ASP A 747 -20.87 37.37 -47.52
N ALA A 748 -20.13 36.75 -46.58
CA ALA A 748 -18.69 37.04 -46.46
C ALA A 748 -17.86 35.75 -46.61
N PRO A 749 -17.07 35.56 -47.69
CA PRO A 749 -16.21 34.38 -47.83
C PRO A 749 -15.07 34.42 -46.81
N ASN A 750 -14.94 33.32 -46.06
CA ASN A 750 -13.97 33.03 -45.00
C ASN A 750 -12.53 33.39 -45.48
N PRO A 751 -11.78 34.25 -44.78
CA PRO A 751 -10.42 34.62 -45.19
C PRO A 751 -9.43 33.43 -45.18
N TYR A 752 -9.74 32.33 -44.52
CA TYR A 752 -8.94 31.10 -44.59
C TYR A 752 -9.14 30.33 -45.90
N ASP A 753 -10.32 30.33 -46.49
CA ASP A 753 -10.59 29.68 -47.77
C ASP A 753 -9.84 30.35 -48.91
N ARG A 754 -9.64 31.69 -48.88
CA ARG A 754 -8.85 32.38 -49.88
C ARG A 754 -7.36 32.01 -49.87
N LYS A 755 -6.77 31.72 -48.73
CA LYS A 755 -5.36 31.29 -48.64
C LYS A 755 -5.18 29.83 -49.07
N ILE A 756 -6.07 28.95 -48.63
CA ILE A 756 -6.02 27.52 -49.01
C ILE A 756 -6.33 27.35 -50.48
N PHE A 757 -7.30 28.10 -51.04
CA PHE A 757 -7.63 28.08 -52.44
C PHE A 757 -6.46 28.60 -53.31
N LYS A 758 -5.76 29.67 -52.89
CA LYS A 758 -4.55 30.15 -53.58
C LYS A 758 -3.40 29.15 -53.53
N ILE A 759 -3.20 28.44 -52.41
CA ILE A 759 -2.17 27.42 -52.30
C ILE A 759 -2.50 26.19 -53.16
N HIS A 760 -3.77 25.80 -53.23
CA HIS A 760 -4.18 24.69 -54.11
C HIS A 760 -4.05 25.04 -55.58
N ILE A 761 -4.43 26.26 -56.01
CA ILE A 761 -4.23 26.73 -57.38
C ILE A 761 -2.74 26.78 -57.71
N LEU A 762 -1.89 27.30 -56.84
CA LEU A 762 -0.45 27.35 -57.04
C LEU A 762 0.17 25.96 -57.21
N ASN A 763 -0.25 25.01 -56.39
CA ASN A 763 0.20 23.60 -56.47
C ASN A 763 -0.28 22.92 -57.75
N ILE A 764 -1.50 23.20 -58.22
CA ILE A 764 -2.03 22.68 -59.48
C ILE A 764 -1.23 23.27 -60.66
N ILE A 765 -0.91 24.57 -60.65
CA ILE A 765 -0.10 25.22 -61.68
C ILE A 765 1.32 24.61 -61.73
N ILE A 766 1.95 24.39 -60.55
CA ILE A 766 3.25 23.77 -60.46
C ILE A 766 3.21 22.34 -60.99
N PHE A 767 2.16 21.56 -60.65
CA PHE A 767 2.00 20.18 -61.12
C PHE A 767 1.82 20.11 -62.66
N ILE A 768 1.05 21.04 -63.24
CA ILE A 768 0.87 21.14 -64.69
C ILE A 768 2.19 21.53 -65.37
N ALA A 769 2.95 22.48 -64.81
CA ALA A 769 4.25 22.88 -65.34
C ALA A 769 5.28 21.72 -65.32
N VAL A 770 5.34 20.97 -64.22
CA VAL A 770 6.22 19.78 -64.11
C VAL A 770 5.80 18.68 -65.06
N ALA A 771 4.51 18.42 -65.22
CA ALA A 771 3.99 17.48 -66.21
C ALA A 771 4.32 17.87 -67.64
N ALA A 772 4.20 19.17 -67.98
CA ALA A 772 4.57 19.68 -69.30
C ALA A 772 6.07 19.53 -69.62
N VAL A 773 6.94 19.78 -68.60
CA VAL A 773 8.40 19.58 -68.74
C VAL A 773 8.73 18.12 -68.91
N LEU A 774 8.08 17.22 -68.16
CA LEU A 774 8.25 15.77 -68.28
C LEU A 774 7.81 15.24 -69.68
N ILE A 775 6.66 15.75 -70.17
CA ILE A 775 6.18 15.41 -71.51
C ILE A 775 7.15 15.91 -72.60
N PHE A 776 7.67 17.14 -72.46
CA PHE A 776 8.67 17.69 -73.36
C PHE A 776 9.97 16.87 -73.37
N LEU A 777 10.46 16.49 -72.16
CA LEU A 777 11.67 15.65 -72.03
C LEU A 777 11.47 14.23 -72.63
N THR A 778 10.28 13.63 -72.48
CA THR A 778 9.97 12.34 -73.05
C THR A 778 9.82 12.41 -74.59
N LEU A 779 9.20 13.47 -75.11
CA LEU A 779 9.09 13.66 -76.54
C LEU A 779 10.47 13.96 -77.18
N ASN A 780 11.32 14.70 -76.53
CA ASN A 780 12.70 14.92 -76.98
C ASN A 780 13.56 13.63 -76.93
N SER A 781 13.35 12.79 -75.91
CA SER A 781 14.05 11.47 -75.83
C SER A 781 13.57 10.46 -76.88
N LEU A 782 12.36 10.64 -77.43
CA LEU A 782 11.78 9.82 -78.48
C LEU A 782 12.07 10.35 -79.89
N GLY A 783 12.79 11.48 -80.05
CA GLY A 783 13.16 12.06 -81.30
C GLY A 783 11.98 12.63 -82.14
N VAL A 784 10.90 12.98 -81.43
CA VAL A 784 9.67 13.53 -82.09
C VAL A 784 9.68 15.07 -82.19
N ILE A 785 10.50 15.72 -81.35
CA ILE A 785 10.74 17.19 -81.38
C ILE A 785 12.23 17.44 -81.21
#